data_9149067fcd115e017a871297912248a7
#
_entry.id   9149067fcd115e017a871297912248a7
#
_cell.length_a   1.000
_cell.length_b   1.000
_cell.length_c   1.000
_cell.angle_alpha   90.00
_cell.angle_beta   90.00
_cell.angle_gamma   90.00
#
_symmetry.space_group_name_H-M   'P 1'
#
loop_
_entity.id
_entity.type
_entity.pdbx_description
1 polymer ?
#
loop_
_entity_poly.entity_id
_entity_poly.type
_entity_poly.pdbx_seq_one_letter_code
_entity_poly.pdbx_strand_id
1 'polypeptide(L)'
;MHLKNVLVAVVLAAVSLGWRASARAQTPSTAAPVPAASSAQAVVSTTGGTRVHGTITDPDGELIPGASVTLTPTTKTGNASGTTVKSGSDGTYSLVVAPGSYTVVVSMPGFASYSALNVKIPAVTSTTLDAKLQVGVADQVVNVDADSVQLSVDPDANASSQVISGKDLEALSDDPDELSSELSALAGPSAGPNGGQIYVDGFTGGQLPPKSSIREIRINQNPFSAQFDRLGYGRVEVFTKPGTDKIHGSLQTNYNPSQFNSANPLITAAQQPYHTFFTFGSLTGPLNKNASYSLGGSFRQIQDNEFTNATILAPSAGSSTICNPGTAGCVVTPFQQSTYFPQLRGEFTPRLDLALGAKNVLTTRYEVEKSTTTNAGIGNLSLAQAGYNDTSLSNELQMSDTQTYSARLINETRFEYERDHSATTALSNLPSVNVSGAFTNGGSGGQNSSDHQDHFELQNYTSLQLKKNFIRMGGRVRTTREAQSSQSNTNGAFTYAGLTYGGTGTDNSYATGVPSQFTLTTINIPKIDFALTDVGLYAETDWKARKNLTVSYGFRYEAQNHLPADHHDIAPRVSFAYGLGNGKGSPKTVLRGGFGLFYDRFGQGNVLTLERENGLVETVRTEQNPTCVTPGAAITATTVATCKATAGVATQTIYAKTSNLRTPYIVQFAVGGDQQIGRIGTISVNYLHSQGVHQLAAQNINYNITTQMPLTATTGPIYQYFSEGVFNQNQLIVNGHVQTTKWLSLFGYYSLNSAHGDTSGNGGFITTPGNIAADYGRTGFDVKSRIFLSGSITLPHYIQISPFMIGQTGNPYNVTLGNDLNHDTIFNDRPLLVPAGTVGSQTINGCGTFVSQSAGTAPAGSKVVPINACTGPGLFTLNFRLTKTFGFGPLRNAPPSQGRGGGQGGPGGGGPGGGRGGGGGGGRGGGGGGGGPFAFGGGGGGSTGKRYNLAIGLSVNNLFNNTDLATPSGTLTSPNFGKSTQVEGGPYTSDSAIRRIQVQASFNF
;
A
#
# COMPACT_ATOMS: atom_id res chain seq x y z
N MET A 1 10.57 -27.66 -20.26
CA MET A 1 10.89 -28.92 -19.55
C MET A 1 12.12 -28.79 -18.64
N HIS A 2 12.89 -27.71 -18.68
CA HIS A 2 14.06 -27.46 -17.81
C HIS A 2 13.81 -26.69 -16.51
N LEU A 3 12.64 -26.07 -16.36
CA LEU A 3 12.35 -25.24 -15.16
C LEU A 3 11.91 -26.06 -13.93
N LYS A 4 11.36 -27.27 -14.13
CA LYS A 4 10.97 -28.15 -13.01
C LYS A 4 12.15 -28.72 -12.22
N ASN A 5 13.30 -28.84 -12.85
CA ASN A 5 14.50 -29.39 -12.18
C ASN A 5 15.31 -28.33 -11.44
N VAL A 6 15.12 -27.07 -11.74
CA VAL A 6 15.81 -25.95 -11.06
C VAL A 6 15.16 -25.64 -9.71
N LEU A 7 13.82 -25.71 -9.61
CA LEU A 7 13.12 -25.42 -8.35
C LEU A 7 13.37 -26.50 -7.27
N VAL A 8 13.50 -27.77 -7.67
CA VAL A 8 13.80 -28.85 -6.73
C VAL A 8 15.27 -28.82 -6.31
N ALA A 9 16.19 -28.40 -7.19
CA ALA A 9 17.62 -28.27 -6.88
C ALA A 9 17.93 -27.09 -5.95
N VAL A 10 17.19 -25.98 -6.03
CA VAL A 10 17.37 -24.81 -5.15
C VAL A 10 16.87 -25.09 -3.73
N VAL A 11 15.78 -25.85 -3.56
CA VAL A 11 15.29 -26.26 -2.23
C VAL A 11 16.24 -27.25 -1.56
N LEU A 12 16.92 -28.12 -2.31
CA LEU A 12 17.90 -29.06 -1.76
C LEU A 12 19.28 -28.44 -1.53
N ALA A 13 19.67 -27.39 -2.26
CA ALA A 13 20.94 -26.68 -2.08
C ALA A 13 20.94 -25.74 -0.88
N ALA A 14 19.79 -25.14 -0.54
CA ALA A 14 19.65 -24.26 0.65
C ALA A 14 19.73 -25.03 1.97
N VAL A 15 19.44 -26.35 1.97
CA VAL A 15 19.55 -27.21 3.16
C VAL A 15 20.98 -27.75 3.36
N SER A 16 21.84 -27.70 2.34
CA SER A 16 23.18 -28.31 2.40
C SER A 16 24.35 -27.35 2.67
N LEU A 17 24.11 -26.03 2.75
CA LEU A 17 25.17 -25.01 2.93
C LEU A 17 25.33 -24.49 4.36
N GLY A 18 24.58 -25.02 5.32
CA GLY A 18 24.56 -24.54 6.72
C GLY A 18 25.39 -25.30 7.74
N TRP A 19 26.12 -26.38 7.41
CA TRP A 19 26.80 -27.16 8.43
C TRP A 19 28.22 -27.56 8.03
N ARG A 20 29.18 -26.66 8.29
CA ARG A 20 30.58 -27.05 8.59
C ARG A 20 31.07 -26.21 9.77
N ALA A 21 30.83 -26.70 10.97
CA ALA A 21 31.59 -26.34 12.16
C ALA A 21 32.17 -27.62 12.80
N SER A 22 33.44 -27.56 13.02
CA SER A 22 34.35 -28.62 13.39
C SER A 22 33.97 -29.33 14.69
N ALA A 23 33.79 -30.64 14.61
CA ALA A 23 33.75 -31.53 15.78
C ALA A 23 35.18 -31.88 16.23
N ARG A 24 35.51 -31.54 17.46
CA ARG A 24 36.61 -32.22 18.21
C ARG A 24 36.00 -33.28 19.08
N ALA A 25 36.43 -34.49 18.83
CA ALA A 25 36.06 -35.69 19.58
C ALA A 25 36.63 -35.64 20.99
N GLN A 26 35.81 -36.00 21.99
CA GLN A 26 36.25 -36.57 23.25
C GLN A 26 35.44 -37.83 23.54
N THR A 27 36.17 -38.86 23.91
CA THR A 27 35.79 -40.25 24.16
C THR A 27 34.86 -40.41 25.38
N PRO A 28 34.06 -41.48 25.44
CA PRO A 28 33.00 -41.66 26.40
C PRO A 28 33.50 -42.31 27.73
N SER A 29 32.96 -41.83 28.82
CA SER A 29 33.01 -42.52 30.11
C SER A 29 31.65 -43.16 30.38
N THR A 30 31.67 -44.47 30.61
CA THR A 30 30.57 -45.33 30.98
C THR A 30 30.10 -45.04 32.43
N ALA A 31 28.79 -44.83 32.60
CA ALA A 31 28.12 -44.93 33.89
C ALA A 31 26.74 -45.60 33.74
N ALA A 32 26.48 -46.51 34.61
CA ALA A 32 25.38 -47.49 34.67
C ALA A 32 23.97 -46.89 34.89
N PRO A 33 22.89 -47.63 34.59
CA PRO A 33 21.53 -47.14 34.62
C PRO A 33 20.98 -47.08 36.07
N VAL A 34 20.32 -45.93 36.37
CA VAL A 34 19.53 -45.77 37.59
C VAL A 34 18.06 -45.92 37.22
N PRO A 35 17.26 -46.62 38.04
CA PRO A 35 15.88 -46.99 37.69
C PRO A 35 14.92 -45.83 37.75
N ALA A 36 13.91 -45.85 36.89
CA ALA A 36 12.81 -44.92 36.80
C ALA A 36 12.04 -44.83 38.13
N ALA A 37 12.12 -43.69 38.78
CA ALA A 37 11.25 -43.37 39.90
C ALA A 37 9.95 -42.71 39.34
N SER A 38 8.85 -43.37 39.54
CA SER A 38 7.52 -42.84 39.36
C SER A 38 7.35 -41.62 40.29
N SER A 39 7.26 -40.44 39.73
CA SER A 39 6.90 -39.24 40.47
C SER A 39 5.41 -39.29 40.81
N ALA A 40 5.12 -39.82 42.02
CA ALA A 40 3.88 -39.55 42.69
C ALA A 40 3.80 -38.03 42.93
N GLN A 41 2.81 -37.37 42.37
CA GLN A 41 2.47 -35.99 42.68
C GLN A 41 2.11 -35.90 44.15
N ALA A 42 3.00 -35.32 44.94
CA ALA A 42 2.68 -34.87 46.25
C ALA A 42 1.64 -33.74 46.15
N VAL A 43 0.42 -34.04 46.49
CA VAL A 43 -0.63 -33.06 46.73
C VAL A 43 -0.22 -32.27 47.97
N VAL A 44 0.37 -31.11 47.81
CA VAL A 44 0.51 -30.14 48.87
C VAL A 44 -0.81 -29.44 49.00
N SER A 45 -1.60 -29.84 49.94
CA SER A 45 -2.79 -29.13 50.44
C SER A 45 -2.34 -27.82 51.08
N THR A 46 -2.32 -26.72 50.31
CA THR A 46 -2.29 -25.36 50.85
C THR A 46 -3.70 -24.79 50.78
N THR A 47 -4.26 -24.57 51.90
CA THR A 47 -5.52 -23.90 52.19
C THR A 47 -5.65 -22.58 51.43
N GLY A 48 -6.65 -22.44 50.52
CA GLY A 48 -7.27 -21.18 50.24
C GLY A 48 -6.95 -20.49 48.90
N GLY A 49 -6.59 -21.20 47.82
CA GLY A 49 -6.43 -20.57 46.47
C GLY A 49 -7.55 -20.95 45.50
N THR A 50 -7.99 -20.00 44.68
CA THR A 50 -8.89 -20.26 43.56
C THR A 50 -8.08 -20.59 42.30
N ARG A 51 -8.44 -21.65 41.60
CA ARG A 51 -7.86 -22.00 40.32
C ARG A 51 -8.47 -21.11 39.21
N VAL A 52 -7.67 -20.24 38.64
CA VAL A 52 -8.04 -19.45 37.47
C VAL A 52 -7.57 -20.19 36.24
N HIS A 53 -8.45 -20.45 35.30
CA HIS A 53 -8.14 -21.09 34.03
C HIS A 53 -8.93 -20.40 32.90
N GLY A 54 -8.46 -20.53 31.68
CA GLY A 54 -9.13 -19.92 30.53
C GLY A 54 -8.36 -20.18 29.25
N THR A 55 -8.86 -19.61 28.18
CA THR A 55 -8.28 -19.68 26.82
C THR A 55 -7.84 -18.30 26.34
N ILE A 56 -6.72 -18.27 25.64
CA ILE A 56 -6.23 -17.06 24.97
C ILE A 56 -6.48 -17.24 23.48
N THR A 57 -7.22 -16.31 22.89
CA THR A 57 -7.59 -16.33 21.48
C THR A 57 -7.20 -15.03 20.80
N ASP A 58 -7.03 -15.09 19.47
CA ASP A 58 -6.90 -13.92 18.62
C ASP A 58 -8.29 -13.35 18.25
N PRO A 59 -8.38 -12.27 17.42
CA PRO A 59 -9.63 -11.70 16.97
C PRO A 59 -10.51 -12.68 16.19
N ASP A 60 -9.91 -13.67 15.55
CA ASP A 60 -10.60 -14.68 14.76
C ASP A 60 -11.03 -15.91 15.59
N GLY A 61 -10.68 -15.91 16.90
CA GLY A 61 -10.99 -16.99 17.83
C GLY A 61 -10.01 -18.15 17.77
N GLU A 62 -8.88 -18.01 17.07
CA GLU A 62 -7.80 -19.00 17.09
C GLU A 62 -7.05 -18.95 18.41
N LEU A 63 -6.67 -20.13 18.91
CA LEU A 63 -5.98 -20.28 20.16
C LEU A 63 -4.54 -19.79 20.06
N ILE A 64 -4.10 -18.94 20.99
CA ILE A 64 -2.76 -18.37 21.01
C ILE A 64 -1.87 -19.15 22.00
N PRO A 65 -0.94 -19.98 21.54
CA PRO A 65 0.02 -20.66 22.39
C PRO A 65 1.15 -19.72 22.84
N GLY A 66 1.67 -19.95 24.02
CA GLY A 66 2.83 -19.22 24.56
C GLY A 66 2.55 -17.81 25.04
N ALA A 67 1.28 -17.31 24.98
CA ALA A 67 0.92 -16.02 25.53
C ALA A 67 1.16 -15.96 27.04
N SER A 68 1.78 -14.88 27.51
CA SER A 68 2.06 -14.66 28.95
C SER A 68 0.84 -14.06 29.63
N VAL A 69 0.27 -14.78 30.57
CA VAL A 69 -0.87 -14.36 31.44
C VAL A 69 -0.36 -13.99 32.82
N THR A 70 -0.44 -12.72 33.19
CA THR A 70 0.03 -12.19 34.47
C THR A 70 -1.13 -11.63 35.29
N LEU A 71 -1.32 -12.18 36.49
CA LEU A 71 -2.28 -11.68 37.48
C LEU A 71 -1.54 -10.95 38.58
N THR A 72 -1.80 -9.65 38.75
CA THR A 72 -1.20 -8.81 39.78
C THR A 72 -2.27 -8.32 40.75
N PRO A 73 -2.17 -8.60 42.08
CA PRO A 73 -3.15 -8.11 43.07
C PRO A 73 -3.26 -6.58 43.05
N THR A 74 -4.48 -6.05 43.11
CA THR A 74 -4.71 -4.59 43.12
C THR A 74 -4.56 -3.98 44.53
N THR A 75 -4.69 -4.78 45.58
CA THR A 75 -4.46 -4.38 47.00
C THR A 75 -3.03 -4.73 47.39
N LYS A 76 -2.21 -3.73 47.73
CA LYS A 76 -0.87 -3.92 48.28
C LYS A 76 -0.96 -4.42 49.74
N THR A 77 -0.89 -5.71 49.94
CA THR A 77 -0.57 -6.31 51.25
C THR A 77 0.72 -7.12 51.03
N GLY A 78 1.88 -6.55 51.46
CA GLY A 78 3.19 -7.18 51.35
C GLY A 78 3.81 -7.18 49.96
N ASN A 79 5.00 -7.76 49.79
CA ASN A 79 5.73 -7.96 48.56
C ASN A 79 5.06 -9.00 47.61
N ALA A 80 3.78 -8.85 47.28
CA ALA A 80 3.08 -9.75 46.36
C ALA A 80 3.47 -9.38 44.91
N SER A 81 4.46 -10.09 44.38
CA SER A 81 4.75 -10.13 42.96
C SER A 81 3.60 -10.79 42.18
N GLY A 82 3.25 -10.25 40.98
CA GLY A 82 2.24 -10.87 40.13
C GLY A 82 2.62 -12.32 39.78
N THR A 83 1.62 -13.19 39.67
CA THR A 83 1.81 -14.57 39.22
C THR A 83 1.65 -14.63 37.70
N THR A 84 2.64 -15.17 37.00
CA THR A 84 2.65 -15.28 35.51
C THR A 84 2.65 -16.76 35.11
N VAL A 85 1.83 -17.09 34.09
CA VAL A 85 1.79 -18.41 33.47
C VAL A 85 1.76 -18.20 31.93
N LYS A 86 2.27 -19.15 31.17
CA LYS A 86 2.11 -19.16 29.69
C LYS A 86 0.94 -20.06 29.30
N SER A 87 0.22 -19.65 28.23
CA SER A 87 -0.75 -20.56 27.61
C SER A 87 -0.04 -21.75 26.96
N GLY A 88 -0.67 -22.91 27.06
CA GLY A 88 -0.20 -24.15 26.46
C GLY A 88 -0.32 -24.14 24.92
N SER A 89 0.11 -25.23 24.29
CA SER A 89 -0.04 -25.43 22.85
C SER A 89 -1.48 -25.43 22.36
N ASP A 90 -2.42 -25.59 23.25
CA ASP A 90 -3.87 -25.52 23.04
C ASP A 90 -4.45 -24.15 23.43
N GLY A 91 -3.61 -23.11 23.62
CA GLY A 91 -4.03 -21.78 24.04
C GLY A 91 -4.65 -21.68 25.43
N THR A 92 -4.74 -22.79 26.17
CA THR A 92 -5.29 -22.80 27.52
C THR A 92 -4.24 -22.44 28.56
N TYR A 93 -4.66 -21.83 29.67
CA TYR A 93 -3.79 -21.59 30.84
C TYR A 93 -4.49 -21.92 32.13
N SER A 94 -3.72 -22.17 33.15
CA SER A 94 -4.23 -22.44 34.49
C SER A 94 -3.22 -22.04 35.54
N LEU A 95 -3.64 -21.24 36.53
CA LEU A 95 -2.85 -20.85 37.70
C LEU A 95 -3.72 -20.78 38.94
N VAL A 96 -3.11 -20.85 40.13
CA VAL A 96 -3.80 -20.75 41.41
C VAL A 96 -3.41 -19.44 42.07
N VAL A 97 -4.39 -18.61 42.42
CA VAL A 97 -4.20 -17.33 43.12
C VAL A 97 -5.17 -17.19 44.31
N ALA A 98 -4.82 -16.38 45.30
CA ALA A 98 -5.70 -16.07 46.40
C ALA A 98 -6.97 -15.33 45.90
N PRO A 99 -8.14 -15.53 46.53
CA PRO A 99 -9.32 -14.71 46.25
C PRO A 99 -9.04 -13.24 46.45
N GLY A 100 -9.47 -12.37 45.49
CA GLY A 100 -9.19 -10.95 45.58
C GLY A 100 -9.45 -10.23 44.27
N SER A 101 -9.05 -8.96 44.18
CA SER A 101 -9.11 -8.17 42.95
C SER A 101 -7.73 -8.12 42.30
N TYR A 102 -7.67 -8.42 41.03
CA TYR A 102 -6.43 -8.52 40.24
C TYR A 102 -6.45 -7.61 39.01
N THR A 103 -5.29 -7.15 38.60
CA THR A 103 -5.05 -6.70 37.25
C THR A 103 -4.52 -7.89 36.47
N VAL A 104 -5.20 -8.22 35.40
CA VAL A 104 -4.82 -9.29 34.46
C VAL A 104 -4.22 -8.67 33.23
N VAL A 105 -3.02 -9.11 32.89
CA VAL A 105 -2.36 -8.71 31.64
C VAL A 105 -2.03 -9.96 30.85
N VAL A 106 -2.47 -10.00 29.61
CA VAL A 106 -2.07 -11.05 28.65
C VAL A 106 -1.30 -10.40 27.53
N SER A 107 -0.10 -10.89 27.28
CA SER A 107 0.76 -10.37 26.22
C SER A 107 1.30 -11.51 25.36
N MET A 108 1.30 -11.26 24.05
CA MET A 108 1.91 -12.12 23.03
C MET A 108 2.50 -11.21 21.97
N PRO A 109 3.74 -11.41 21.52
CA PRO A 109 4.32 -10.62 20.43
C PRO A 109 3.49 -10.70 19.16
N GLY A 110 3.37 -9.55 18.49
CA GLY A 110 2.47 -9.40 17.35
C GLY A 110 1.02 -9.15 17.73
N PHE A 111 0.70 -9.11 19.05
CA PHE A 111 -0.62 -8.78 19.55
C PHE A 111 -0.55 -7.59 20.50
N ALA A 112 -1.61 -6.78 20.52
CA ALA A 112 -1.81 -5.79 21.58
C ALA A 112 -1.95 -6.49 22.92
N SER A 113 -1.32 -5.95 23.97
CA SER A 113 -1.46 -6.49 25.33
C SER A 113 -2.90 -6.32 25.81
N TYR A 114 -3.55 -7.42 26.13
CA TYR A 114 -4.83 -7.42 26.83
C TYR A 114 -4.61 -7.04 28.30
N SER A 115 -5.33 -6.06 28.81
CA SER A 115 -5.30 -5.71 30.25
C SER A 115 -6.72 -5.53 30.78
N ALA A 116 -7.07 -6.32 31.78
CA ALA A 116 -8.33 -6.19 32.51
C ALA A 116 -8.02 -5.74 33.95
N LEU A 117 -8.54 -4.57 34.32
CA LEU A 117 -8.37 -4.00 35.67
C LEU A 117 -9.49 -4.44 36.61
N ASN A 118 -9.13 -4.66 37.89
CA ASN A 118 -10.07 -5.00 38.97
C ASN A 118 -10.89 -6.26 38.72
N VAL A 119 -10.30 -7.27 38.09
CA VAL A 119 -10.92 -8.59 37.91
C VAL A 119 -11.09 -9.22 39.28
N LYS A 120 -12.32 -9.50 39.70
CA LYS A 120 -12.62 -10.16 41.00
C LYS A 120 -12.48 -11.66 40.83
N ILE A 121 -11.56 -12.25 41.56
CA ILE A 121 -11.42 -13.69 41.70
C ILE A 121 -12.18 -14.11 42.97
N PRO A 122 -13.33 -14.80 42.87
CA PRO A 122 -14.13 -15.19 44.01
C PRO A 122 -13.46 -16.34 44.81
N ALA A 123 -13.86 -16.51 46.05
CA ALA A 123 -13.40 -17.63 46.88
C ALA A 123 -14.15 -18.93 46.51
N VAL A 124 -13.85 -19.46 45.31
CA VAL A 124 -14.43 -20.69 44.78
C VAL A 124 -13.30 -21.63 44.32
N THR A 125 -13.63 -22.88 44.06
CA THR A 125 -12.60 -23.88 43.66
C THR A 125 -11.95 -23.57 42.35
N SER A 126 -12.70 -23.01 41.37
CA SER A 126 -12.16 -22.58 40.09
C SER A 126 -13.01 -21.46 39.47
N THR A 127 -12.38 -20.61 38.68
CA THR A 127 -13.03 -19.56 37.86
C THR A 127 -12.42 -19.53 36.48
N THR A 128 -13.24 -19.24 35.46
CA THR A 128 -12.80 -19.12 34.08
C THR A 128 -12.56 -17.66 33.73
N LEU A 129 -11.46 -17.38 33.04
CA LEU A 129 -11.10 -16.05 32.57
C LEU A 129 -10.46 -16.19 31.18
N ASP A 130 -11.25 -16.00 30.14
CA ASP A 130 -10.79 -16.02 28.75
C ASP A 130 -10.29 -14.63 28.35
N ALA A 131 -9.26 -14.57 27.50
CA ALA A 131 -8.75 -13.31 26.97
C ALA A 131 -8.62 -13.39 25.46
N LYS A 132 -9.09 -12.34 24.79
CA LYS A 132 -8.99 -12.17 23.35
C LYS A 132 -7.97 -11.09 23.06
N LEU A 133 -6.83 -11.46 22.46
CA LEU A 133 -5.77 -10.53 22.09
C LEU A 133 -6.10 -9.89 20.76
N GLN A 134 -6.01 -8.57 20.69
CA GLN A 134 -6.09 -7.83 19.45
C GLN A 134 -4.70 -7.77 18.80
N VAL A 135 -4.66 -7.67 17.49
CA VAL A 135 -3.43 -7.50 16.77
C VAL A 135 -2.95 -6.06 16.93
N GLY A 136 -1.71 -5.86 17.29
CA GLY A 136 -1.15 -4.51 17.43
C GLY A 136 0.31 -4.53 17.77
N VAL A 137 0.99 -3.48 17.29
CA VAL A 137 2.20 -2.99 17.92
C VAL A 137 1.86 -2.77 19.38
N ALA A 138 2.69 -3.33 20.27
CA ALA A 138 2.47 -3.33 21.71
C ALA A 138 1.79 -2.05 22.18
N ASP A 139 0.51 -2.13 22.52
CA ASP A 139 -0.21 -1.26 23.40
C ASP A 139 -1.64 -0.93 22.98
N GLN A 140 -2.55 -1.85 23.28
CA GLN A 140 -3.94 -1.47 23.46
C GLN A 140 -4.60 -2.28 24.57
N VAL A 141 -5.12 -1.58 25.56
CA VAL A 141 -6.04 -2.16 26.54
C VAL A 141 -7.40 -2.25 25.90
N VAL A 142 -7.83 -3.45 25.53
CA VAL A 142 -9.16 -3.67 24.98
C VAL A 142 -10.07 -4.25 26.08
N ASN A 143 -11.06 -3.47 26.48
CA ASN A 143 -12.20 -3.97 27.25
C ASN A 143 -13.23 -4.53 26.27
N VAL A 144 -13.40 -5.82 26.18
CA VAL A 144 -14.35 -6.45 25.24
C VAL A 144 -15.53 -7.04 25.98
N ASP A 145 -16.72 -6.47 25.73
CA ASP A 145 -18.00 -7.18 25.83
C ASP A 145 -18.34 -7.68 24.41
N ALA A 146 -18.42 -8.97 24.22
CA ALA A 146 -18.22 -9.70 22.99
C ALA A 146 -19.34 -9.62 21.91
N ASP A 147 -20.40 -8.81 22.02
CA ASP A 147 -21.56 -8.92 21.12
C ASP A 147 -22.15 -7.61 20.57
N SER A 148 -21.48 -6.48 20.70
CA SER A 148 -21.98 -5.24 20.10
C SER A 148 -20.84 -4.35 19.62
N VAL A 149 -21.01 -3.71 18.47
CA VAL A 149 -20.16 -2.62 17.99
C VAL A 149 -20.26 -1.49 19.02
N GLN A 150 -19.28 -1.34 19.91
CA GLN A 150 -19.26 -0.32 20.96
C GLN A 150 -18.24 0.75 20.64
N LEU A 151 -18.64 2.01 20.74
CA LEU A 151 -17.73 3.13 20.63
C LEU A 151 -16.87 3.27 21.89
N SER A 152 -15.62 3.66 21.72
CA SER A 152 -14.66 3.94 22.78
C SER A 152 -14.11 5.36 22.68
N VAL A 153 -13.65 5.90 23.81
CA VAL A 153 -12.89 7.17 23.84
C VAL A 153 -11.38 6.92 23.73
N ASP A 154 -10.95 5.71 23.48
CA ASP A 154 -9.55 5.44 23.19
C ASP A 154 -9.18 6.02 21.83
N PRO A 155 -8.00 6.65 21.67
CA PRO A 155 -7.56 7.28 20.43
C PRO A 155 -7.51 6.31 19.24
N ASP A 156 -7.13 5.08 19.53
CA ASP A 156 -6.95 4.03 18.53
C ASP A 156 -8.27 3.32 18.11
N ALA A 157 -9.37 3.57 18.84
CA ALA A 157 -10.70 3.00 18.57
C ALA A 157 -11.65 4.05 17.96
N ASN A 158 -11.19 4.82 16.97
CA ASN A 158 -12.03 5.76 16.24
C ASN A 158 -12.93 5.02 15.23
N ALA A 159 -14.17 5.45 15.04
CA ALA A 159 -15.10 4.81 14.08
C ALA A 159 -14.77 5.14 12.60
N SER A 160 -13.87 6.08 12.34
CA SER A 160 -13.27 6.30 11.02
C SER A 160 -12.11 5.36 10.71
N SER A 161 -11.58 4.70 11.75
CA SER A 161 -10.62 3.60 11.58
C SER A 161 -11.37 2.36 11.08
N GLN A 162 -10.83 1.78 10.03
CA GLN A 162 -11.32 0.50 9.52
C GLN A 162 -10.32 -0.58 9.89
N VAL A 163 -10.81 -1.62 10.57
CA VAL A 163 -10.05 -2.85 10.82
C VAL A 163 -10.67 -3.92 9.95
N ILE A 164 -9.96 -4.33 8.91
CA ILE A 164 -10.38 -5.34 7.95
C ILE A 164 -9.71 -6.65 8.33
N SER A 165 -10.50 -7.60 8.79
CA SER A 165 -10.03 -8.93 9.21
C SER A 165 -11.08 -10.00 8.91
N GLY A 166 -10.70 -11.28 8.98
CA GLY A 166 -11.63 -12.39 8.79
C GLY A 166 -12.42 -12.27 7.49
N LYS A 167 -13.75 -12.24 7.58
CA LYS A 167 -14.65 -12.19 6.42
C LYS A 167 -14.52 -10.93 5.57
N ASP A 168 -14.20 -9.81 6.19
CA ASP A 168 -14.03 -8.54 5.49
C ASP A 168 -12.72 -8.53 4.69
N LEU A 169 -11.67 -9.16 5.22
CA LEU A 169 -10.42 -9.40 4.48
C LEU A 169 -10.64 -10.35 3.30
N GLU A 170 -11.49 -11.37 3.47
CA GLU A 170 -11.86 -12.29 2.39
C GLU A 170 -12.58 -11.57 1.23
N ALA A 171 -13.26 -10.44 1.51
CA ALA A 171 -13.95 -9.65 0.50
C ALA A 171 -12.99 -8.93 -0.47
N LEU A 172 -11.74 -8.68 -0.06
CA LEU A 172 -10.73 -8.00 -0.88
C LEU A 172 -10.11 -8.94 -1.92
N SER A 173 -9.41 -8.37 -2.92
CA SER A 173 -8.79 -9.13 -3.99
C SER A 173 -7.71 -10.07 -3.47
N ASP A 174 -7.56 -11.21 -4.15
CA ASP A 174 -6.48 -12.17 -3.92
C ASP A 174 -5.25 -11.87 -4.77
N ASP A 175 -5.40 -11.03 -5.79
CA ASP A 175 -4.30 -10.52 -6.61
C ASP A 175 -3.62 -9.38 -5.85
N PRO A 176 -2.30 -9.42 -5.60
CA PRO A 176 -1.60 -8.39 -4.81
C PRO A 176 -1.68 -6.98 -5.40
N ASP A 177 -1.65 -6.81 -6.73
CA ASP A 177 -1.71 -5.49 -7.36
C ASP A 177 -3.14 -4.93 -7.29
N GLU A 178 -4.16 -5.76 -7.51
CA GLU A 178 -5.54 -5.37 -7.27
C GLU A 178 -5.78 -5.06 -5.80
N LEU A 179 -5.24 -5.87 -4.88
CA LEU A 179 -5.33 -5.62 -3.44
C LEU A 179 -4.68 -4.29 -3.06
N SER A 180 -3.51 -3.97 -3.60
CA SER A 180 -2.85 -2.68 -3.39
C SER A 180 -3.71 -1.51 -3.87
N SER A 181 -4.32 -1.65 -5.06
CA SER A 181 -5.25 -0.65 -5.61
C SER A 181 -6.52 -0.52 -4.76
N GLU A 182 -7.09 -1.64 -4.29
CA GLU A 182 -8.23 -1.66 -3.37
C GLU A 182 -7.90 -1.00 -2.03
N LEU A 183 -6.72 -1.26 -1.46
CA LEU A 183 -6.27 -0.65 -0.21
C LEU A 183 -6.03 0.85 -0.36
N SER A 184 -5.47 1.28 -1.47
CA SER A 184 -5.31 2.70 -1.80
C SER A 184 -6.66 3.40 -1.95
N ALA A 185 -7.65 2.73 -2.55
CA ALA A 185 -9.01 3.22 -2.64
C ALA A 185 -9.70 3.30 -1.26
N LEU A 186 -9.47 2.31 -0.40
CA LEU A 186 -9.96 2.24 0.98
C LEU A 186 -9.37 3.32 1.88
N ALA A 187 -8.09 3.63 1.70
CA ALA A 187 -7.43 4.70 2.45
C ALA A 187 -8.10 6.06 2.25
N GLY A 188 -8.84 6.21 1.15
CA GLY A 188 -9.59 7.41 0.83
C GLY A 188 -8.71 8.49 0.20
N PRO A 189 -9.27 9.67 -0.05
CA PRO A 189 -8.50 10.80 -0.53
C PRO A 189 -7.52 11.22 0.56
N SER A 190 -6.26 10.91 0.37
CA SER A 190 -5.20 11.35 1.27
C SER A 190 -5.04 12.86 1.23
N ALA A 191 -4.49 13.43 2.28
CA ALA A 191 -4.07 14.81 2.27
C ALA A 191 -2.72 14.93 1.55
N GLY A 192 -2.63 15.90 0.63
CA GLY A 192 -1.39 16.26 -0.03
C GLY A 192 -1.02 15.37 -1.23
N PRO A 193 0.12 15.67 -1.85
CA PRO A 193 0.53 15.10 -3.13
C PRO A 193 1.00 13.65 -3.06
N ASN A 194 1.44 13.16 -1.90
CA ASN A 194 2.12 11.88 -1.76
C ASN A 194 1.19 10.68 -1.50
N GLY A 195 -0.13 10.89 -1.48
CA GLY A 195 -1.10 9.82 -1.32
C GLY A 195 -1.05 9.07 0.02
N GLY A 196 -1.82 8.01 0.13
CA GLY A 196 -1.80 7.07 1.26
C GLY A 196 -0.59 6.14 1.21
N GLN A 197 -0.09 5.72 2.38
CA GLN A 197 1.05 4.81 2.48
C GLN A 197 0.67 3.50 3.12
N ILE A 198 1.21 2.42 2.58
CA ILE A 198 1.07 1.06 3.10
C ILE A 198 2.32 0.71 3.92
N TYR A 199 2.09 0.18 5.12
CA TYR A 199 3.12 -0.33 6.03
C TYR A 199 2.85 -1.81 6.29
N VAL A 200 3.88 -2.62 6.26
CA VAL A 200 3.78 -4.05 6.54
C VAL A 200 4.51 -4.36 7.84
N ASP A 201 3.80 -4.91 8.83
CA ASP A 201 4.32 -5.19 10.18
C ASP A 201 5.03 -3.99 10.83
N GLY A 202 4.63 -2.76 10.42
CA GLY A 202 5.17 -1.48 10.92
C GLY A 202 6.45 -1.00 10.25
N PHE A 203 6.91 -1.65 9.21
CA PHE A 203 8.03 -1.22 8.36
C PHE A 203 7.56 -0.39 7.16
N THR A 204 8.44 0.44 6.63
CA THR A 204 8.18 1.32 5.50
C THR A 204 8.82 0.74 4.25
N GLY A 205 8.06 0.35 3.27
CA GLY A 205 8.60 -0.03 1.96
C GLY A 205 8.42 -1.48 1.54
N GLY A 206 8.14 -2.39 2.43
CA GLY A 206 7.95 -3.81 2.09
C GLY A 206 6.85 -4.07 1.05
N GLN A 207 7.03 -5.09 0.25
CA GLN A 207 6.02 -5.55 -0.70
C GLN A 207 4.75 -5.98 0.03
N LEU A 208 3.58 -5.76 -0.59
CA LEU A 208 2.31 -6.20 -0.02
C LEU A 208 2.26 -7.74 -0.04
N PRO A 209 2.20 -8.38 1.14
CA PRO A 209 2.19 -9.83 1.22
C PRO A 209 0.89 -10.39 0.63
N PRO A 210 0.88 -11.63 0.12
CA PRO A 210 -0.33 -12.28 -0.35
C PRO A 210 -1.42 -12.27 0.72
N LYS A 211 -2.68 -11.99 0.32
CA LYS A 211 -3.81 -11.83 1.23
C LYS A 211 -3.96 -12.95 2.26
N SER A 212 -3.66 -14.20 1.88
CA SER A 212 -3.74 -15.36 2.77
C SER A 212 -2.74 -15.33 3.92
N SER A 213 -1.61 -14.60 3.80
CA SER A 213 -0.65 -14.37 4.88
C SER A 213 -1.00 -13.15 5.74
N ILE A 214 -1.97 -12.33 5.32
CA ILE A 214 -2.43 -11.16 6.08
C ILE A 214 -3.40 -11.63 7.17
N ARG A 215 -3.22 -11.10 8.36
CA ARG A 215 -4.09 -11.30 9.50
C ARG A 215 -5.17 -10.23 9.58
N GLU A 216 -4.76 -8.97 9.51
CA GLU A 216 -5.66 -7.82 9.48
C GLU A 216 -5.00 -6.62 8.81
N ILE A 217 -5.83 -5.71 8.36
CA ILE A 217 -5.43 -4.42 7.80
C ILE A 217 -6.11 -3.33 8.60
N ARG A 218 -5.36 -2.31 8.99
CA ARG A 218 -5.87 -1.14 9.71
C ARG A 218 -5.70 0.11 8.87
N ILE A 219 -6.76 0.88 8.77
CA ILE A 219 -6.79 2.10 7.97
C ILE A 219 -7.21 3.26 8.87
N ASN A 220 -6.51 4.38 8.78
CA ASN A 220 -6.81 5.63 9.50
C ASN A 220 -6.86 5.49 11.04
N GLN A 221 -6.06 4.59 11.61
CA GLN A 221 -6.01 4.42 13.05
C GLN A 221 -5.21 5.55 13.70
N ASN A 222 -5.77 6.22 14.70
CA ASN A 222 -5.16 7.30 15.48
C ASN A 222 -4.36 8.32 14.63
N PRO A 223 -5.00 9.06 13.73
CA PRO A 223 -4.30 9.83 12.69
C PRO A 223 -3.39 10.94 13.21
N PHE A 224 -3.51 11.34 14.49
CA PHE A 224 -2.68 12.36 15.13
C PHE A 224 -1.60 11.79 16.07
N SER A 225 -1.34 10.50 16.06
CA SER A 225 -0.25 9.94 16.87
C SER A 225 1.10 10.50 16.44
N ALA A 226 1.94 10.88 17.41
CA ALA A 226 3.31 11.32 17.16
C ALA A 226 4.23 10.16 16.73
N GLN A 227 3.79 8.92 16.89
CA GLN A 227 4.47 7.73 16.39
C GLN A 227 4.62 7.75 14.86
N PHE A 228 3.63 8.30 14.15
CA PHE A 228 3.62 8.30 12.70
C PHE A 228 4.54 9.39 12.13
N ASP A 229 5.33 9.03 11.15
CA ASP A 229 6.24 9.94 10.45
C ASP A 229 5.56 10.78 9.37
N ARG A 230 4.39 10.33 8.88
CA ARG A 230 3.57 11.01 7.89
C ARG A 230 2.12 11.14 8.37
N LEU A 231 1.27 11.70 7.53
CA LEU A 231 -0.15 11.85 7.82
C LEU A 231 -0.80 10.53 8.21
N GLY A 232 -1.57 10.54 9.27
CA GLY A 232 -2.29 9.35 9.73
C GLY A 232 -3.57 9.07 8.93
N TYR A 233 -4.21 10.09 8.34
CA TYR A 233 -5.28 9.88 7.37
C TYR A 233 -4.70 9.42 6.04
N GLY A 234 -5.25 8.34 5.49
CA GLY A 234 -4.70 7.66 4.31
C GLY A 234 -3.66 6.58 4.64
N ARG A 235 -3.30 6.39 5.93
CA ARG A 235 -2.36 5.36 6.37
C ARG A 235 -3.03 3.99 6.38
N VAL A 236 -2.36 3.01 5.77
CA VAL A 236 -2.74 1.60 5.74
C VAL A 236 -1.66 0.78 6.44
N GLU A 237 -2.04 0.01 7.45
CA GLU A 237 -1.14 -0.89 8.16
C GLU A 237 -1.58 -2.33 7.96
N VAL A 238 -0.72 -3.14 7.38
CA VAL A 238 -0.93 -4.56 7.10
C VAL A 238 -0.17 -5.38 8.14
N PHE A 239 -0.86 -6.29 8.80
CA PHE A 239 -0.26 -7.20 9.79
C PHE A 239 -0.30 -8.63 9.28
N THR A 240 0.85 -9.31 9.30
CA THR A 240 0.97 -10.68 8.83
C THR A 240 0.59 -11.69 9.93
N LYS A 241 0.23 -12.91 9.50
CA LYS A 241 -0.10 -14.02 10.40
C LYS A 241 1.16 -14.57 11.06
N PRO A 242 1.17 -14.78 12.38
CA PRO A 242 2.25 -15.46 13.06
C PRO A 242 2.25 -16.97 12.74
N GLY A 243 3.31 -17.66 13.14
CA GLY A 243 3.36 -19.12 13.16
C GLY A 243 2.34 -19.72 14.14
N THR A 244 1.85 -20.92 13.86
CA THR A 244 0.78 -21.59 14.61
C THR A 244 1.29 -22.76 15.46
N ASP A 245 0.49 -23.22 16.42
CA ASP A 245 0.76 -24.36 17.30
C ASP A 245 0.47 -25.73 16.66
N LYS A 246 -0.23 -25.74 15.52
CA LYS A 246 -0.54 -26.93 14.70
C LYS A 246 -0.17 -26.65 13.26
N ILE A 247 0.09 -27.72 12.53
CA ILE A 247 0.37 -27.59 11.10
C ILE A 247 -0.90 -27.21 10.36
N HIS A 248 -0.85 -26.07 9.70
CA HIS A 248 -1.87 -25.55 8.80
C HIS A 248 -1.22 -25.22 7.45
N GLY A 249 -1.97 -25.43 6.41
CA GLY A 249 -1.54 -25.05 5.09
C GLY A 249 -2.66 -24.50 4.25
N SER A 250 -2.29 -23.67 3.30
CA SER A 250 -3.19 -23.16 2.27
C SER A 250 -2.55 -23.25 0.91
N LEU A 251 -3.33 -23.53 -0.10
CA LEU A 251 -2.97 -23.41 -1.51
C LEU A 251 -4.11 -22.69 -2.21
N GLN A 252 -3.77 -21.62 -2.91
CA GLN A 252 -4.72 -20.82 -3.66
C GLN A 252 -4.25 -20.69 -5.10
N THR A 253 -5.17 -20.70 -6.04
CA THR A 253 -4.88 -20.55 -7.47
C THR A 253 -5.98 -19.73 -8.11
N ASN A 254 -5.59 -18.72 -8.88
CA ASN A 254 -6.47 -17.86 -9.67
C ASN A 254 -6.09 -18.00 -11.14
N TYR A 255 -7.10 -18.02 -12.02
CA TYR A 255 -6.91 -18.10 -13.45
C TYR A 255 -7.92 -17.21 -14.19
N ASN A 256 -7.41 -16.37 -15.08
CA ASN A 256 -8.20 -15.48 -15.91
C ASN A 256 -7.77 -15.64 -17.37
N PRO A 257 -8.53 -16.37 -18.21
CA PRO A 257 -8.26 -16.45 -19.64
C PRO A 257 -8.97 -15.33 -20.40
N SER A 258 -8.40 -14.87 -21.49
CA SER A 258 -8.92 -13.78 -22.33
C SER A 258 -10.35 -14.01 -22.82
N GLN A 259 -10.77 -15.28 -23.03
CA GLN A 259 -12.12 -15.64 -23.49
C GLN A 259 -13.24 -15.22 -22.52
N PHE A 260 -12.92 -14.99 -21.25
CA PHE A 260 -13.89 -14.57 -20.23
C PHE A 260 -13.97 -13.05 -20.09
N ASN A 261 -13.10 -12.32 -20.79
CA ASN A 261 -12.94 -10.89 -20.65
C ASN A 261 -13.64 -10.14 -21.79
N SER A 262 -14.08 -8.93 -21.53
CA SER A 262 -14.56 -8.03 -22.57
C SER A 262 -13.36 -7.45 -23.33
N ALA A 263 -13.57 -7.06 -24.60
CA ALA A 263 -12.57 -6.31 -25.35
C ALA A 263 -12.46 -4.86 -24.86
N ASN A 264 -11.28 -4.25 -25.03
CA ASN A 264 -11.08 -2.82 -24.83
C ASN A 264 -11.74 -2.06 -26.01
N PRO A 265 -12.75 -1.18 -25.76
CA PRO A 265 -13.51 -0.52 -26.83
C PRO A 265 -12.73 0.55 -27.59
N LEU A 266 -11.58 1.01 -27.06
CA LEU A 266 -10.73 1.98 -27.73
C LEU A 266 -9.83 1.35 -28.81
N ILE A 267 -9.77 0.01 -28.85
CA ILE A 267 -8.84 -0.74 -29.68
C ILE A 267 -9.62 -1.61 -30.67
N THR A 268 -9.35 -1.40 -31.94
CA THR A 268 -9.88 -2.22 -33.05
C THR A 268 -8.86 -3.21 -33.60
N ALA A 269 -7.57 -3.08 -33.20
CA ALA A 269 -6.54 -4.03 -33.54
C ALA A 269 -6.84 -5.43 -32.96
N ALA A 270 -6.48 -6.47 -33.69
CA ALA A 270 -6.65 -7.83 -33.22
C ALA A 270 -5.84 -8.08 -31.94
N GLN A 271 -6.52 -8.52 -30.90
CA GLN A 271 -5.89 -8.88 -29.62
C GLN A 271 -5.36 -10.31 -29.69
N GLN A 272 -4.14 -10.50 -29.23
CA GLN A 272 -3.60 -11.84 -29.05
C GLN A 272 -4.23 -12.51 -27.83
N PRO A 273 -4.44 -13.85 -27.85
CA PRO A 273 -4.89 -14.55 -26.66
C PRO A 273 -3.95 -14.33 -25.49
N TYR A 274 -4.52 -14.00 -24.33
CA TYR A 274 -3.78 -13.72 -23.11
C TYR A 274 -4.39 -14.46 -21.92
N HIS A 275 -3.63 -14.57 -20.85
CA HIS A 275 -4.14 -15.12 -19.59
C HIS A 275 -3.32 -14.61 -18.42
N THR A 276 -3.93 -14.59 -17.23
CA THR A 276 -3.23 -14.42 -15.99
C THR A 276 -3.37 -15.67 -15.12
N PHE A 277 -2.26 -16.09 -14.54
CA PHE A 277 -2.20 -17.20 -13.61
C PHE A 277 -1.47 -16.77 -12.35
N PHE A 278 -2.08 -16.99 -11.21
CA PHE A 278 -1.49 -16.73 -9.90
C PHE A 278 -1.71 -17.93 -9.01
N THR A 279 -0.67 -18.36 -8.31
CA THR A 279 -0.74 -19.37 -7.27
C THR A 279 0.05 -18.94 -6.05
N PHE A 280 -0.50 -19.22 -4.88
CA PHE A 280 0.11 -18.95 -3.60
C PHE A 280 -0.04 -20.18 -2.71
N GLY A 281 1.04 -20.56 -2.01
CA GLY A 281 1.05 -21.61 -1.00
C GLY A 281 1.59 -21.12 0.32
N SER A 282 0.98 -21.53 1.42
CA SER A 282 1.51 -21.29 2.77
C SER A 282 1.48 -22.54 3.61
N LEU A 283 2.48 -22.68 4.47
CA LEU A 283 2.59 -23.76 5.46
C LEU A 283 3.09 -23.16 6.78
N THR A 284 2.35 -23.35 7.85
CA THR A 284 2.70 -22.85 9.17
C THR A 284 2.58 -23.97 10.21
N GLY A 285 3.40 -23.91 11.26
CA GLY A 285 3.37 -24.91 12.30
C GLY A 285 4.40 -24.70 13.39
N PRO A 286 4.39 -25.55 14.44
CA PRO A 286 5.37 -25.51 15.50
C PRO A 286 6.68 -26.17 15.08
N LEU A 287 7.80 -25.60 15.43
CA LEU A 287 9.10 -26.26 15.44
C LEU A 287 9.34 -26.97 16.77
N ASN A 288 8.97 -26.29 17.84
CA ASN A 288 8.99 -26.82 19.20
C ASN A 288 8.07 -25.96 20.10
N LYS A 289 8.09 -26.18 21.42
CA LYS A 289 7.25 -25.45 22.38
C LYS A 289 7.50 -23.93 22.44
N ASN A 290 8.65 -23.48 21.96
CA ASN A 290 9.09 -22.09 22.03
C ASN A 290 9.32 -21.48 20.63
N ALA A 291 9.07 -22.22 19.56
CA ALA A 291 9.31 -21.76 18.21
C ALA A 291 8.25 -22.24 17.24
N SER A 292 7.79 -21.37 16.39
CA SER A 292 6.88 -21.65 15.28
C SER A 292 7.44 -21.06 13.97
N TYR A 293 7.00 -21.63 12.85
CA TYR A 293 7.40 -21.19 11.53
C TYR A 293 6.19 -20.89 10.66
N SER A 294 6.40 -20.03 9.69
CA SER A 294 5.50 -19.83 8.57
C SER A 294 6.32 -19.75 7.28
N LEU A 295 5.95 -20.52 6.28
CA LEU A 295 6.55 -20.52 4.95
C LEU A 295 5.48 -20.05 3.97
N GLY A 296 5.76 -19.02 3.22
CA GLY A 296 4.93 -18.51 2.14
C GLY A 296 5.67 -18.61 0.81
N GLY A 297 4.95 -18.82 -0.27
CA GLY A 297 5.52 -18.72 -1.60
C GLY A 297 4.46 -18.45 -2.65
N SER A 298 4.76 -17.54 -3.57
CA SER A 298 3.87 -17.16 -4.65
C SER A 298 4.54 -17.31 -6.01
N PHE A 299 3.73 -17.57 -7.02
CA PHE A 299 4.14 -17.53 -8.41
C PHE A 299 3.04 -16.89 -9.24
N ARG A 300 3.40 -15.88 -10.02
CA ARG A 300 2.50 -15.15 -10.88
C ARG A 300 3.04 -15.10 -12.29
N GLN A 301 2.18 -15.40 -13.24
CA GLN A 301 2.41 -15.25 -14.67
C GLN A 301 1.28 -14.42 -15.25
N ILE A 302 1.63 -13.26 -15.76
CA ILE A 302 0.74 -12.42 -16.53
C ILE A 302 1.21 -12.50 -17.97
N GLN A 303 0.33 -12.92 -18.86
CA GLN A 303 0.49 -12.77 -20.30
C GLN A 303 -0.64 -11.84 -20.73
N ASP A 304 -0.35 -10.57 -20.85
CA ASP A 304 -1.33 -9.54 -21.23
C ASP A 304 -0.92 -8.85 -22.54
N ASN A 305 -1.71 -7.95 -23.02
CA ASN A 305 -1.43 -7.14 -24.20
C ASN A 305 -1.40 -5.67 -23.81
N GLU A 306 -0.33 -5.00 -24.18
CA GLU A 306 -0.25 -3.56 -24.19
C GLU A 306 -0.79 -3.01 -25.50
N PHE A 307 -1.58 -1.96 -25.43
CA PHE A 307 -2.23 -1.36 -26.59
C PHE A 307 -1.66 0.00 -26.89
N THR A 308 -0.96 0.11 -28.02
CA THR A 308 -0.63 1.39 -28.62
C THR A 308 -1.86 1.95 -29.33
N ASN A 309 -2.25 3.18 -29.00
CA ASN A 309 -3.34 3.93 -29.61
C ASN A 309 -2.85 5.35 -29.92
N ALA A 310 -2.01 5.44 -30.93
CA ALA A 310 -1.28 6.64 -31.32
C ALA A 310 -1.83 7.25 -32.61
N THR A 311 -1.35 8.44 -32.93
CA THR A 311 -1.59 9.10 -34.23
C THR A 311 -0.25 9.37 -34.88
N ILE A 312 -0.07 8.90 -36.12
CA ILE A 312 1.20 8.98 -36.86
C ILE A 312 1.03 9.73 -38.18
N LEU A 313 2.15 10.09 -38.81
CA LEU A 313 2.21 10.40 -40.25
C LEU A 313 2.61 9.15 -41.00
N ALA A 314 1.79 8.77 -42.00
CA ALA A 314 2.00 7.59 -42.82
C ALA A 314 1.92 7.90 -44.33
N PRO A 315 2.53 7.08 -45.19
CA PRO A 315 2.50 7.31 -46.66
C PRO A 315 1.10 7.29 -47.27
N SER A 316 0.16 6.61 -46.63
CA SER A 316 -1.25 6.56 -47.00
C SER A 316 -2.12 6.31 -45.80
N ALA A 317 -3.41 6.66 -45.86
CA ALA A 317 -4.35 6.37 -44.80
C ALA A 317 -4.44 4.85 -44.53
N GLY A 318 -4.39 4.46 -43.24
CA GLY A 318 -4.41 3.07 -42.81
C GLY A 318 -3.07 2.33 -42.90
N SER A 319 -2.00 2.96 -43.38
CA SER A 319 -0.66 2.38 -43.31
C SER A 319 -0.09 2.43 -41.91
N SER A 320 0.55 1.34 -41.49
CA SER A 320 1.30 1.27 -40.23
C SER A 320 2.76 1.72 -40.34
N THR A 321 3.20 2.09 -41.56
CA THR A 321 4.54 2.61 -41.77
C THR A 321 4.61 4.07 -41.39
N ILE A 322 5.57 4.44 -40.55
CA ILE A 322 5.77 5.82 -40.13
C ILE A 322 6.66 6.55 -41.14
N CYS A 323 6.21 7.68 -41.61
CA CYS A 323 7.06 8.57 -42.41
C CYS A 323 8.21 9.12 -41.60
N ASN A 324 9.35 9.38 -42.24
CA ASN A 324 10.41 10.15 -41.57
C ASN A 324 9.94 11.59 -41.34
N PRO A 325 10.48 12.29 -40.33
CA PRO A 325 10.10 13.68 -40.05
C PRO A 325 10.35 14.57 -41.29
N GLY A 326 9.37 15.39 -41.65
CA GLY A 326 9.47 16.28 -42.81
C GLY A 326 9.32 15.61 -44.19
N THR A 327 8.85 14.35 -44.23
CA THR A 327 8.55 13.69 -45.53
C THR A 327 7.27 14.28 -46.15
N ALA A 328 7.36 14.83 -47.36
CA ALA A 328 6.21 15.38 -48.06
C ALA A 328 5.20 14.29 -48.48
N GLY A 329 3.91 14.65 -48.50
CA GLY A 329 2.83 13.77 -48.96
C GLY A 329 2.33 12.76 -47.91
N CYS A 330 2.89 12.74 -46.71
CA CYS A 330 2.39 11.90 -45.62
C CYS A 330 1.08 12.43 -45.05
N VAL A 331 0.21 11.51 -44.66
CA VAL A 331 -1.13 11.82 -44.12
C VAL A 331 -1.24 11.41 -42.65
N VAL A 332 -2.05 12.15 -41.90
CA VAL A 332 -2.37 11.83 -40.49
C VAL A 332 -3.19 10.55 -40.46
N THR A 333 -2.72 9.56 -39.71
CA THR A 333 -3.32 8.22 -39.65
C THR A 333 -3.37 7.72 -38.23
N PRO A 334 -4.51 7.18 -37.74
CA PRO A 334 -4.56 6.44 -36.51
C PRO A 334 -3.65 5.20 -36.59
N PHE A 335 -2.92 4.93 -35.53
CA PHE A 335 -2.05 3.78 -35.37
C PHE A 335 -2.45 2.98 -34.16
N GLN A 336 -2.85 1.73 -34.36
CA GLN A 336 -3.19 0.82 -33.27
C GLN A 336 -2.41 -0.46 -33.41
N GLN A 337 -1.82 -0.89 -32.30
CA GLN A 337 -1.05 -2.13 -32.22
C GLN A 337 -1.27 -2.79 -30.87
N SER A 338 -1.45 -4.11 -30.88
CA SER A 338 -1.40 -4.95 -29.70
C SER A 338 -0.03 -5.58 -29.59
N THR A 339 0.67 -5.36 -28.49
CA THR A 339 1.99 -5.93 -28.22
C THR A 339 1.89 -6.85 -27.02
N TYR A 340 2.43 -8.05 -27.14
CA TYR A 340 2.45 -9.02 -26.06
C TYR A 340 3.33 -8.55 -24.91
N PHE A 341 2.80 -8.58 -23.68
CA PHE A 341 3.41 -8.03 -22.47
C PHE A 341 3.49 -9.09 -21.36
N PRO A 342 4.47 -10.00 -21.41
CA PRO A 342 4.63 -11.02 -20.38
C PRO A 342 5.32 -10.49 -19.13
N GLN A 343 4.78 -10.85 -17.97
CA GLN A 343 5.36 -10.61 -16.66
C GLN A 343 5.44 -11.91 -15.89
N LEU A 344 6.57 -12.15 -15.23
CA LEU A 344 6.78 -13.26 -14.30
C LEU A 344 7.24 -12.71 -12.97
N ARG A 345 6.60 -13.18 -11.89
CA ARG A 345 6.96 -12.83 -10.52
C ARG A 345 6.95 -14.08 -9.64
N GLY A 346 7.99 -14.27 -8.87
CA GLY A 346 8.11 -15.34 -7.89
C GLY A 346 8.58 -14.79 -6.57
N GLU A 347 7.95 -15.22 -5.47
CA GLU A 347 8.22 -14.77 -4.11
C GLU A 347 8.35 -15.98 -3.19
N PHE A 348 9.23 -15.89 -2.19
CA PHE A 348 9.33 -16.85 -1.10
C PHE A 348 9.59 -16.13 0.22
N THR A 349 8.73 -16.39 1.22
CA THR A 349 8.70 -15.64 2.48
C THR A 349 8.71 -16.60 3.68
N PRO A 350 9.86 -17.05 4.17
CA PRO A 350 9.99 -17.75 5.44
C PRO A 350 9.92 -16.79 6.64
N ARG A 351 9.20 -17.19 7.68
CA ARG A 351 9.11 -16.48 8.97
C ARG A 351 9.36 -17.45 10.11
N LEU A 352 10.04 -16.98 11.15
CA LEU A 352 10.35 -17.70 12.37
C LEU A 352 9.97 -16.84 13.57
N ASP A 353 9.13 -17.38 14.46
CA ASP A 353 8.75 -16.76 15.72
C ASP A 353 9.38 -17.56 16.87
N LEU A 354 10.24 -16.90 17.68
CA LEU A 354 11.03 -17.52 18.75
C LEU A 354 10.70 -16.89 20.09
N ALA A 355 10.19 -17.66 21.02
CA ALA A 355 10.08 -17.25 22.42
C ALA A 355 11.43 -17.46 23.13
N LEU A 356 12.25 -16.39 23.23
CA LEU A 356 13.57 -16.38 23.87
C LEU A 356 13.49 -16.40 25.42
N GLY A 357 12.34 -16.68 25.96
CA GLY A 357 12.07 -16.73 27.39
C GLY A 357 10.64 -16.33 27.71
N ALA A 358 10.33 -16.12 28.99
CA ALA A 358 8.97 -15.77 29.41
C ALA A 358 8.56 -14.34 29.03
N LYS A 359 9.50 -13.48 28.70
CA LYS A 359 9.28 -12.03 28.51
C LYS A 359 9.79 -11.50 27.19
N ASN A 360 10.35 -12.35 26.36
CA ASN A 360 10.98 -11.92 25.14
C ASN A 360 10.62 -12.84 23.98
N VAL A 361 10.20 -12.23 22.85
CA VAL A 361 9.93 -12.95 21.61
C VAL A 361 10.58 -12.22 20.45
N LEU A 362 11.34 -12.97 19.69
CA LEU A 362 11.98 -12.55 18.45
C LEU A 362 11.21 -13.12 17.27
N THR A 363 10.75 -12.25 16.40
CA THR A 363 10.20 -12.59 15.09
C THR A 363 11.24 -12.25 14.02
N THR A 364 11.52 -13.18 13.14
CA THR A 364 12.39 -12.95 11.97
C THR A 364 11.64 -13.36 10.72
N ARG A 365 11.60 -12.49 9.73
CA ARG A 365 11.03 -12.72 8.40
C ARG A 365 12.10 -12.44 7.36
N TYR A 366 12.21 -13.31 6.39
CA TYR A 366 13.01 -13.07 5.20
C TYR A 366 12.11 -13.17 3.99
N GLU A 367 12.34 -12.32 3.00
CA GLU A 367 11.61 -12.36 1.74
C GLU A 367 12.59 -12.26 0.59
N VAL A 368 12.36 -13.06 -0.42
CA VAL A 368 13.02 -12.93 -1.72
C VAL A 368 11.96 -12.87 -2.79
N GLU A 369 12.04 -11.83 -3.60
CA GLU A 369 11.19 -11.66 -4.77
C GLU A 369 12.04 -11.47 -6.02
N LYS A 370 11.64 -12.13 -7.09
CA LYS A 370 12.19 -11.92 -8.43
C LYS A 370 11.07 -11.64 -9.40
N SER A 371 11.22 -10.55 -10.16
CA SER A 371 10.30 -10.22 -11.24
C SER A 371 11.04 -9.99 -12.57
N THR A 372 10.34 -10.26 -13.66
CA THR A 372 10.76 -9.94 -15.03
C THR A 372 9.58 -9.44 -15.81
N THR A 373 9.77 -8.34 -16.53
CA THR A 373 8.76 -7.75 -17.42
C THR A 373 9.38 -7.57 -18.80
N THR A 374 8.70 -8.04 -19.82
CA THR A 374 9.14 -7.92 -21.21
C THR A 374 8.22 -6.95 -21.96
N ASN A 375 8.78 -6.13 -22.85
CA ASN A 375 8.06 -5.11 -23.63
C ASN A 375 7.41 -4.03 -22.75
N ALA A 376 7.99 -3.69 -21.61
CA ALA A 376 7.56 -2.57 -20.78
C ALA A 376 7.71 -1.22 -21.53
N GLY A 377 6.90 -0.23 -21.15
CA GLY A 377 6.92 1.12 -21.74
C GLY A 377 6.31 1.21 -23.14
N ILE A 378 5.78 0.14 -23.69
CA ILE A 378 4.95 0.13 -24.91
C ILE A 378 3.51 0.40 -24.48
N GLY A 379 2.70 0.93 -25.37
CA GLY A 379 1.28 1.19 -25.12
C GLY A 379 0.92 2.68 -25.10
N ASN A 380 -0.36 2.97 -25.11
CA ASN A 380 -0.91 4.32 -25.29
C ASN A 380 -0.31 5.03 -26.53
N LEU A 381 0.60 5.99 -26.33
CA LEU A 381 1.30 6.70 -27.39
C LEU A 381 2.68 6.11 -27.71
N SER A 382 3.19 5.16 -26.94
CA SER A 382 4.52 4.56 -27.14
C SER A 382 4.44 3.34 -28.06
N LEU A 383 5.25 3.40 -29.13
CA LEU A 383 5.37 2.33 -30.10
C LEU A 383 6.37 1.28 -29.62
N ALA A 384 6.33 0.10 -30.24
CA ALA A 384 7.11 -1.07 -29.85
C ALA A 384 8.63 -0.83 -29.72
N GLN A 385 9.22 0.02 -30.57
CA GLN A 385 10.65 0.33 -30.51
C GLN A 385 11.06 1.14 -29.27
N ALA A 386 10.13 1.92 -28.69
CA ALA A 386 10.38 2.72 -27.49
C ALA A 386 10.33 1.89 -26.20
N GLY A 387 10.02 0.61 -26.30
CA GLY A 387 9.93 -0.30 -25.17
C GLY A 387 11.27 -0.75 -24.60
N TYR A 388 11.19 -1.45 -23.47
CA TYR A 388 12.33 -2.00 -22.75
C TYR A 388 11.94 -3.28 -22.00
N ASN A 389 12.92 -4.02 -21.50
CA ASN A 389 12.71 -5.15 -20.61
C ASN A 389 13.24 -4.80 -19.21
N ASP A 390 12.50 -5.18 -18.18
CA ASP A 390 12.89 -4.98 -16.79
C ASP A 390 13.10 -6.30 -16.09
N THR A 391 14.09 -6.33 -15.20
CA THR A 391 14.32 -7.41 -14.24
C THR A 391 14.54 -6.80 -12.87
N SER A 392 13.96 -7.40 -11.83
CA SER A 392 14.23 -7.01 -10.45
C SER A 392 14.41 -8.22 -9.55
N LEU A 393 15.25 -8.04 -8.53
CA LEU A 393 15.48 -8.98 -7.45
C LEU A 393 15.52 -8.20 -6.15
N SER A 394 14.56 -8.47 -5.26
CA SER A 394 14.51 -7.92 -3.91
C SER A 394 14.81 -9.00 -2.88
N ASN A 395 15.55 -8.63 -1.85
CA ASN A 395 15.86 -9.47 -0.68
C ASN A 395 15.63 -8.62 0.57
N GLU A 396 14.71 -9.02 1.41
CA GLU A 396 14.33 -8.30 2.62
C GLU A 396 14.51 -9.18 3.86
N LEU A 397 15.16 -8.65 4.89
CA LEU A 397 15.28 -9.26 6.21
C LEU A 397 14.66 -8.33 7.25
N GLN A 398 13.57 -8.77 7.89
CA GLN A 398 12.92 -8.07 8.98
C GLN A 398 13.09 -8.84 10.29
N MET A 399 13.40 -8.13 11.35
CA MET A 399 13.52 -8.66 12.70
C MET A 399 12.76 -7.77 13.68
N SER A 400 11.97 -8.35 14.54
CA SER A 400 11.24 -7.64 15.62
C SER A 400 11.44 -8.37 16.93
N ASP A 401 12.01 -7.69 17.92
CA ASP A 401 12.21 -8.20 19.28
C ASP A 401 11.32 -7.45 20.25
N THR A 402 10.33 -8.14 20.81
CA THR A 402 9.38 -7.58 21.79
C THR A 402 9.73 -8.05 23.18
N GLN A 403 10.01 -7.12 24.09
CA GLN A 403 10.41 -7.35 25.47
C GLN A 403 9.35 -6.83 26.45
N THR A 404 8.73 -7.72 27.20
CA THR A 404 7.77 -7.40 28.26
C THR A 404 8.49 -7.34 29.60
N TYR A 405 9.04 -6.18 29.98
CA TYR A 405 9.72 -6.01 31.28
C TYR A 405 8.76 -6.15 32.47
N SER A 406 7.56 -5.61 32.31
CA SER A 406 6.48 -5.72 33.29
C SER A 406 5.11 -5.56 32.63
N ALA A 407 4.03 -5.78 33.40
CA ALA A 407 2.66 -5.50 32.96
C ALA A 407 2.40 -4.02 32.56
N ARG A 408 3.38 -3.14 32.75
CA ARG A 408 3.25 -1.70 32.46
C ARG A 408 4.30 -1.18 31.49
N LEU A 409 5.35 -1.94 31.27
CA LEU A 409 6.50 -1.49 30.47
C LEU A 409 6.83 -2.55 29.41
N ILE A 410 6.64 -2.18 28.16
CA ILE A 410 6.95 -2.99 26.98
C ILE A 410 7.91 -2.19 26.11
N ASN A 411 8.90 -2.87 25.56
CA ASN A 411 9.82 -2.30 24.57
C ASN A 411 9.81 -3.20 23.34
N GLU A 412 9.88 -2.60 22.19
CA GLU A 412 9.96 -3.28 20.91
C GLU A 412 11.09 -2.66 20.09
N THR A 413 12.00 -3.51 19.62
CA THR A 413 13.08 -3.13 18.70
C THR A 413 12.87 -3.83 17.39
N ARG A 414 12.87 -3.07 16.29
CA ARG A 414 12.72 -3.57 14.94
C ARG A 414 13.93 -3.21 14.10
N PHE A 415 14.34 -4.14 13.27
CA PHE A 415 15.42 -3.96 12.31
C PHE A 415 14.98 -4.49 10.97
N GLU A 416 15.25 -3.74 9.90
CA GLU A 416 15.04 -4.14 8.51
C GLU A 416 16.31 -3.89 7.72
N TYR A 417 16.61 -4.83 6.85
CA TYR A 417 17.57 -4.68 5.77
C TYR A 417 16.95 -5.19 4.49
N GLU A 418 16.85 -4.33 3.50
CA GLU A 418 16.37 -4.66 2.17
C GLU A 418 17.46 -4.37 1.16
N ARG A 419 17.62 -5.27 0.20
CA ARG A 419 18.51 -5.10 -0.94
C ARG A 419 17.74 -5.34 -2.23
N ASP A 420 17.62 -4.27 -3.00
CA ASP A 420 17.01 -4.29 -4.31
C ASP A 420 18.06 -4.18 -5.41
N HIS A 421 17.84 -4.95 -6.45
CA HIS A 421 18.58 -4.82 -7.70
C HIS A 421 17.60 -4.82 -8.86
N SER A 422 17.61 -3.74 -9.64
CA SER A 422 16.83 -3.67 -10.87
C SER A 422 17.73 -3.34 -12.06
N ALA A 423 17.33 -3.84 -13.24
CA ALA A 423 18.00 -3.55 -14.49
C ALA A 423 16.99 -3.42 -15.62
N THR A 424 17.11 -2.34 -16.36
CA THR A 424 16.33 -2.03 -17.56
C THR A 424 17.21 -2.19 -18.78
N THR A 425 16.68 -2.85 -19.83
CA THR A 425 17.37 -3.02 -21.12
C THR A 425 16.45 -2.55 -22.24
N ALA A 426 16.86 -1.53 -22.98
CA ALA A 426 16.10 -1.01 -24.11
C ALA A 426 15.96 -2.03 -25.24
N LEU A 427 14.80 -2.06 -25.90
CA LEU A 427 14.57 -2.91 -27.07
C LEU A 427 15.27 -2.36 -28.33
N SER A 428 15.60 -1.07 -28.35
CA SER A 428 16.24 -0.39 -29.49
C SER A 428 17.26 0.63 -29.01
N ASN A 429 18.40 0.69 -29.70
CA ASN A 429 19.45 1.68 -29.49
C ASN A 429 19.34 2.89 -30.43
N LEU A 430 18.24 3.05 -31.14
CA LEU A 430 17.97 4.23 -31.95
C LEU A 430 17.80 5.47 -31.08
N PRO A 431 17.98 6.68 -31.63
CA PRO A 431 17.60 7.89 -30.91
C PRO A 431 16.11 7.89 -30.59
N SER A 432 15.73 8.43 -29.42
CA SER A 432 14.33 8.59 -29.03
C SER A 432 13.68 9.71 -29.82
N VAL A 433 12.45 9.50 -30.27
CA VAL A 433 11.63 10.48 -30.99
C VAL A 433 10.29 10.62 -30.26
N ASN A 434 10.08 11.77 -29.65
CA ASN A 434 8.84 12.11 -28.96
C ASN A 434 8.07 13.17 -29.75
N VAL A 435 6.87 12.84 -30.22
CA VAL A 435 5.95 13.78 -30.87
C VAL A 435 4.82 14.08 -29.88
N SER A 436 4.81 15.29 -29.35
CA SER A 436 3.96 15.69 -28.23
C SER A 436 2.49 15.36 -28.47
N GLY A 437 1.92 14.54 -27.59
CA GLY A 437 0.53 14.10 -27.65
C GLY A 437 0.13 13.25 -28.87
N ALA A 438 1.08 12.75 -29.65
CA ALA A 438 0.84 11.93 -30.83
C ALA A 438 1.46 10.54 -30.74
N PHE A 439 2.78 10.45 -30.62
CA PHE A 439 3.48 9.17 -30.43
C PHE A 439 4.90 9.33 -29.88
N THR A 440 5.43 8.25 -29.31
CA THR A 440 6.86 8.07 -29.01
C THR A 440 7.40 6.87 -29.79
N ASN A 441 8.55 7.01 -30.45
CA ASN A 441 9.19 5.97 -31.25
C ASN A 441 10.73 6.04 -31.13
N GLY A 442 11.43 5.18 -31.86
CA GLY A 442 12.89 5.04 -31.79
C GLY A 442 13.30 4.20 -30.58
N GLY A 443 14.39 4.55 -29.91
CA GLY A 443 14.80 3.90 -28.69
C GLY A 443 14.06 4.44 -27.47
N SER A 444 14.04 3.66 -26.37
CA SER A 444 13.60 4.18 -25.08
C SER A 444 14.49 5.34 -24.63
N GLY A 445 13.91 6.46 -24.21
CA GLY A 445 14.68 7.59 -23.67
C GLY A 445 15.48 7.22 -22.41
N GLY A 446 14.99 6.29 -21.59
CA GLY A 446 15.69 5.75 -20.42
C GLY A 446 16.83 4.79 -20.76
N GLN A 447 16.81 4.20 -21.93
CA GLN A 447 17.80 3.23 -22.43
C GLN A 447 18.15 2.13 -21.43
N ASN A 448 19.45 1.82 -21.25
CA ASN A 448 19.88 0.82 -20.29
C ASN A 448 20.15 1.47 -18.93
N SER A 449 19.68 0.85 -17.87
CA SER A 449 19.97 1.28 -16.51
C SER A 449 20.14 0.09 -15.59
N SER A 450 20.88 0.29 -14.50
CA SER A 450 20.99 -0.66 -13.41
C SER A 450 21.01 0.09 -12.10
N ASP A 451 20.20 -0.36 -11.16
CA ASP A 451 20.04 0.23 -9.85
C ASP A 451 20.25 -0.80 -8.76
N HIS A 452 21.03 -0.43 -7.75
CA HIS A 452 21.26 -1.19 -6.55
C HIS A 452 20.92 -0.32 -5.36
N GLN A 453 19.96 -0.75 -4.57
CA GLN A 453 19.51 -0.06 -3.39
C GLN A 453 19.70 -0.94 -2.16
N ASP A 454 20.35 -0.41 -1.12
CA ASP A 454 20.42 -1.00 0.21
C ASP A 454 19.66 -0.12 1.19
N HIS A 455 18.58 -0.64 1.76
CA HIS A 455 17.77 0.03 2.76
C HIS A 455 18.01 -0.57 4.14
N PHE A 456 18.25 0.28 5.14
CA PHE A 456 18.40 -0.07 6.54
C PHE A 456 17.41 0.74 7.37
N GLU A 457 16.61 0.08 8.19
CA GLU A 457 15.73 0.74 9.14
C GLU A 457 15.90 0.14 10.53
N LEU A 458 16.15 0.99 11.53
CA LEU A 458 16.18 0.62 12.94
C LEU A 458 15.15 1.45 13.69
N GLN A 459 14.25 0.76 14.38
CA GLN A 459 13.20 1.37 15.18
C GLN A 459 13.27 0.85 16.61
N ASN A 460 13.00 1.70 17.60
CA ASN A 460 12.78 1.29 18.97
C ASN A 460 11.57 2.05 19.54
N TYR A 461 10.67 1.31 20.17
CA TYR A 461 9.44 1.83 20.75
C TYR A 461 9.32 1.35 22.19
N THR A 462 9.04 2.27 23.08
CA THR A 462 8.80 1.99 24.51
C THR A 462 7.44 2.50 24.92
N SER A 463 6.67 1.66 25.58
CA SER A 463 5.34 1.95 26.05
C SER A 463 5.24 1.76 27.55
N LEU A 464 4.69 2.76 28.23
CA LEU A 464 4.54 2.79 29.68
C LEU A 464 3.11 3.10 30.09
N GLN A 465 2.44 2.14 30.69
CA GLN A 465 1.10 2.29 31.25
C GLN A 465 1.15 2.82 32.68
N LEU A 466 0.67 4.03 32.91
CA LEU A 466 0.42 4.62 34.20
C LEU A 466 -1.08 4.59 34.54
N LYS A 467 -1.47 5.02 35.77
CA LYS A 467 -2.88 4.97 36.18
C LYS A 467 -3.86 5.68 35.25
N LYS A 468 -3.46 6.88 34.75
CA LYS A 468 -4.29 7.72 33.88
C LYS A 468 -3.62 8.07 32.57
N ASN A 469 -2.35 7.78 32.42
CA ASN A 469 -1.54 8.12 31.26
C ASN A 469 -0.99 6.86 30.64
N PHE A 470 -1.08 6.80 29.32
CA PHE A 470 -0.39 5.84 28.51
C PHE A 470 0.68 6.60 27.72
N ILE A 471 1.93 6.36 28.01
CA ILE A 471 3.06 7.06 27.44
C ILE A 471 3.71 6.16 26.40
N ARG A 472 3.94 6.70 25.21
CA ARG A 472 4.70 6.08 24.11
C ARG A 472 5.87 6.98 23.76
N MET A 473 7.04 6.41 23.58
CA MET A 473 8.22 7.10 23.13
C MET A 473 9.04 6.18 22.24
N GLY A 474 9.73 6.75 21.29
CA GLY A 474 10.53 5.94 20.39
C GLY A 474 11.35 6.76 19.42
N GLY A 475 12.11 6.03 18.63
CA GLY A 475 12.95 6.60 17.60
C GLY A 475 13.08 5.66 16.41
N ARG A 476 13.38 6.25 15.28
CA ARG A 476 13.67 5.56 14.03
C ARG A 476 14.86 6.21 13.35
N VAL A 477 15.75 5.38 12.85
CA VAL A 477 16.81 5.77 11.92
C VAL A 477 16.63 4.94 10.67
N ARG A 478 16.62 5.60 9.52
CA ARG A 478 16.51 4.97 8.22
C ARG A 478 17.61 5.48 7.31
N THR A 479 18.26 4.58 6.60
CA THR A 479 19.29 4.92 5.61
C THR A 479 19.05 4.12 4.36
N THR A 480 18.89 4.80 3.23
CA THR A 480 18.86 4.21 1.91
C THR A 480 20.16 4.59 1.20
N ARG A 481 20.92 3.59 0.79
CA ARG A 481 22.09 3.74 -0.07
C ARG A 481 21.69 3.33 -1.47
N GLU A 482 21.95 4.19 -2.41
CA GLU A 482 21.64 3.95 -3.81
C GLU A 482 22.88 4.03 -4.66
N ALA A 483 23.04 3.06 -5.54
CA ALA A 483 24.14 2.95 -6.46
C ALA A 483 23.59 2.68 -7.87
N GLN A 484 23.55 3.71 -8.71
CA GLN A 484 22.89 3.65 -9.99
C GLN A 484 23.81 3.97 -11.16
N SER A 485 23.64 3.23 -12.26
CA SER A 485 24.13 3.57 -13.59
C SER A 485 22.97 3.75 -14.56
N SER A 486 23.03 4.74 -15.43
CA SER A 486 21.98 5.01 -16.41
C SER A 486 22.60 5.50 -17.71
N GLN A 487 21.97 5.13 -18.82
CA GLN A 487 22.32 5.61 -20.16
C GLN A 487 21.21 6.48 -20.75
N SER A 488 20.42 7.14 -19.89
CA SER A 488 19.31 7.98 -20.36
C SER A 488 19.78 9.00 -21.38
N ASN A 489 19.11 9.07 -22.53
CA ASN A 489 19.36 9.96 -23.66
C ASN A 489 20.80 9.94 -24.23
N THR A 490 21.61 8.90 -23.97
CA THR A 490 22.97 8.80 -24.54
C THR A 490 22.95 8.59 -26.05
N ASN A 491 21.88 8.03 -26.61
CA ASN A 491 21.66 7.89 -28.05
C ASN A 491 20.96 9.11 -28.67
N GLY A 492 20.69 10.17 -27.87
CA GLY A 492 19.98 11.37 -28.28
C GLY A 492 18.45 11.21 -28.23
N ALA A 493 17.78 12.30 -27.92
CA ALA A 493 16.33 12.40 -27.91
C ALA A 493 15.87 13.64 -28.67
N PHE A 494 14.93 13.48 -29.59
CA PHE A 494 14.33 14.53 -30.40
C PHE A 494 12.87 14.70 -29.97
N THR A 495 12.49 15.91 -29.59
CA THR A 495 11.11 16.26 -29.22
C THR A 495 10.53 17.19 -30.29
N TYR A 496 9.32 16.87 -30.76
CA TYR A 496 8.53 17.70 -31.68
C TYR A 496 7.33 18.24 -30.90
N ALA A 497 7.01 19.52 -31.10
CA ALA A 497 5.93 20.19 -30.41
C ALA A 497 4.54 19.62 -30.73
N GLY A 498 4.39 19.01 -31.91
CA GLY A 498 3.17 18.31 -32.31
C GLY A 498 3.39 17.50 -33.59
N LEU A 499 2.32 16.86 -34.10
CA LEU A 499 2.37 16.02 -35.27
C LEU A 499 2.41 16.85 -36.58
N THR A 500 1.43 17.74 -36.79
CA THR A 500 1.26 18.59 -38.00
C THR A 500 1.26 20.06 -37.66
N TYR A 501 1.25 20.42 -36.40
CA TYR A 501 1.26 21.79 -35.93
C TYR A 501 2.21 21.92 -34.76
N GLY A 502 3.22 22.74 -34.90
CA GLY A 502 4.27 22.96 -33.92
C GLY A 502 4.09 24.18 -33.02
N GLY A 503 2.93 24.83 -33.08
CA GLY A 503 2.71 26.08 -32.37
C GLY A 503 3.04 27.30 -33.27
N THR A 504 3.24 28.44 -32.63
CA THR A 504 3.48 29.71 -33.36
C THR A 504 4.95 30.09 -33.35
N GLY A 505 5.37 30.79 -34.40
CA GLY A 505 6.75 31.20 -34.63
C GLY A 505 7.45 30.25 -35.57
N THR A 506 8.24 29.32 -35.07
CA THR A 506 8.81 28.22 -35.86
C THR A 506 7.85 27.04 -35.80
N ASP A 507 7.46 26.47 -36.93
CA ASP A 507 6.64 25.27 -37.00
C ASP A 507 7.51 24.04 -36.65
N ASN A 508 7.60 23.70 -35.37
CA ASN A 508 8.38 22.61 -34.81
C ASN A 508 7.60 21.29 -34.81
N SER A 509 6.83 21.04 -35.86
CA SER A 509 6.06 19.81 -35.99
C SER A 509 6.87 18.68 -36.61
N TYR A 510 6.41 17.44 -36.39
CA TYR A 510 6.97 16.27 -37.06
C TYR A 510 6.79 16.35 -38.58
N ALA A 511 5.70 16.96 -39.07
CA ALA A 511 5.43 17.15 -40.48
C ALA A 511 6.43 18.08 -41.18
N THR A 512 6.95 19.07 -40.48
CA THR A 512 7.99 19.96 -41.02
C THR A 512 9.39 19.37 -40.91
N GLY A 513 9.57 18.38 -40.04
CA GLY A 513 10.86 17.77 -39.76
C GLY A 513 11.79 18.62 -38.90
N VAL A 514 11.27 19.70 -38.29
CA VAL A 514 12.03 20.57 -37.38
C VAL A 514 11.69 20.24 -35.94
N PRO A 515 12.59 19.61 -35.16
CA PRO A 515 12.36 19.37 -33.75
C PRO A 515 12.30 20.66 -32.92
N SER A 516 11.49 20.68 -31.87
CA SER A 516 11.50 21.77 -30.89
C SER A 516 12.72 21.67 -29.97
N GLN A 517 13.18 20.45 -29.71
CA GLN A 517 14.30 20.22 -28.79
C GLN A 517 15.10 18.98 -29.20
N PHE A 518 16.40 19.06 -29.01
CA PHE A 518 17.33 17.92 -29.03
C PHE A 518 18.05 17.83 -27.70
N THR A 519 18.04 16.65 -27.08
CA THR A 519 18.74 16.37 -25.83
C THR A 519 19.75 15.24 -26.02
N LEU A 520 20.95 15.42 -25.51
CA LEU A 520 22.03 14.43 -25.56
C LEU A 520 22.74 14.39 -24.21
N THR A 521 22.81 13.20 -23.60
CA THR A 521 23.57 12.97 -22.37
C THR A 521 24.94 12.39 -22.70
N THR A 522 25.99 12.97 -22.12
CA THR A 522 27.34 12.38 -22.06
C THR A 522 27.62 11.96 -20.64
N ILE A 523 27.94 10.69 -20.43
CA ILE A 523 28.25 10.14 -19.12
C ILE A 523 29.74 10.35 -18.84
N ASN A 524 30.06 11.12 -17.80
CA ASN A 524 31.43 11.36 -17.35
C ASN A 524 31.82 10.35 -16.24
N ILE A 525 30.88 10.06 -15.34
CA ILE A 525 31.03 9.10 -14.26
C ILE A 525 29.93 8.04 -14.42
N PRO A 526 30.26 6.80 -14.78
CA PRO A 526 29.26 5.77 -15.12
C PRO A 526 28.34 5.35 -13.98
N LYS A 527 28.78 5.51 -12.75
CA LYS A 527 28.03 5.09 -11.56
C LYS A 527 28.02 6.18 -10.52
N ILE A 528 26.85 6.50 -10.02
CA ILE A 528 26.67 7.36 -8.85
C ILE A 528 26.39 6.50 -7.62
N ASP A 529 26.79 6.99 -6.46
CA ASP A 529 26.59 6.33 -5.15
C ASP A 529 26.30 7.42 -4.11
N PHE A 530 25.14 7.35 -3.45
CA PHE A 530 24.78 8.28 -2.39
C PHE A 530 23.98 7.60 -1.29
N ALA A 531 23.85 8.26 -0.14
CA ALA A 531 23.09 7.79 0.99
C ALA A 531 22.09 8.86 1.47
N LEU A 532 20.83 8.47 1.56
CA LEU A 532 19.77 9.27 2.15
C LEU A 532 19.49 8.74 3.55
N THR A 533 19.74 9.56 4.57
CA THR A 533 19.51 9.18 5.97
C THR A 533 18.49 10.11 6.60
N ASP A 534 17.47 9.56 7.26
CA ASP A 534 16.53 10.30 8.08
C ASP A 534 16.44 9.72 9.49
N VAL A 535 16.21 10.61 10.47
CA VAL A 535 16.04 10.29 11.88
C VAL A 535 14.76 10.92 12.40
N GLY A 536 13.96 10.13 13.10
CA GLY A 536 12.74 10.59 13.75
C GLY A 536 12.72 10.16 15.22
N LEU A 537 12.44 11.09 16.13
CA LEU A 537 12.25 10.81 17.56
C LEU A 537 10.88 11.32 17.99
N TYR A 538 10.17 10.58 18.85
CA TYR A 538 8.88 11.01 19.33
C TYR A 538 8.63 10.66 20.78
N ALA A 539 7.76 11.44 21.40
CA ALA A 539 7.16 11.14 22.69
C ALA A 539 5.71 11.62 22.71
N GLU A 540 4.81 10.80 23.19
CA GLU A 540 3.40 11.14 23.34
C GLU A 540 2.77 10.51 24.56
N THR A 541 1.64 11.03 25.00
CA THR A 541 0.84 10.47 26.08
C THR A 541 -0.64 10.58 25.78
N ASP A 542 -1.38 9.52 26.08
CA ASP A 542 -2.84 9.48 26.12
C ASP A 542 -3.27 9.65 27.59
N TRP A 543 -3.80 10.82 27.91
CA TRP A 543 -4.26 11.15 29.24
C TRP A 543 -5.76 10.93 29.36
N LYS A 544 -6.16 9.91 30.12
CA LYS A 544 -7.56 9.67 30.50
C LYS A 544 -7.99 10.69 31.57
N ALA A 545 -8.29 11.91 31.13
CA ALA A 545 -8.66 13.05 31.99
C ALA A 545 -9.93 12.73 32.78
N ARG A 546 -10.92 12.10 32.13
CA ARG A 546 -12.18 11.59 32.73
C ARG A 546 -12.48 10.21 32.13
N LYS A 547 -13.46 9.50 32.70
CA LYS A 547 -13.90 8.19 32.19
C LYS A 547 -14.41 8.27 30.74
N ASN A 548 -14.89 9.42 30.31
CA ASN A 548 -15.42 9.69 28.99
C ASN A 548 -14.63 10.75 28.21
N LEU A 549 -13.42 11.09 28.64
CA LEU A 549 -12.55 12.05 27.95
C LEU A 549 -11.11 11.57 27.98
N THR A 550 -10.57 11.34 26.81
CA THR A 550 -9.14 11.13 26.56
C THR A 550 -8.59 12.31 25.79
N VAL A 551 -7.44 12.81 26.20
CA VAL A 551 -6.66 13.84 25.52
C VAL A 551 -5.28 13.25 25.24
N SER A 552 -4.91 13.23 23.96
CA SER A 552 -3.61 12.77 23.50
C SER A 552 -2.77 13.95 23.07
N TYR A 553 -1.51 14.01 23.49
CA TYR A 553 -0.59 15.04 23.06
C TYR A 553 0.84 14.53 23.02
N GLY A 554 1.59 15.05 22.08
CA GLY A 554 2.96 14.64 21.87
C GLY A 554 3.70 15.54 20.90
N PHE A 555 4.92 15.20 20.64
CA PHE A 555 5.75 15.84 19.64
C PHE A 555 6.63 14.81 18.95
N ARG A 556 7.01 15.14 17.74
CA ARG A 556 7.97 14.39 16.95
C ARG A 556 9.03 15.34 16.43
N TYR A 557 10.28 14.92 16.47
CA TYR A 557 11.42 15.59 15.84
C TYR A 557 11.85 14.78 14.62
N GLU A 558 12.14 15.46 13.52
CA GLU A 558 12.59 14.88 12.26
C GLU A 558 13.85 15.59 11.78
N ALA A 559 14.74 14.84 11.12
CA ALA A 559 15.92 15.39 10.47
C ALA A 559 16.36 14.50 9.31
N GLN A 560 16.96 15.09 8.26
CA GLN A 560 17.49 14.38 7.11
C GLN A 560 18.82 14.99 6.64
N ASN A 561 19.71 14.16 6.08
CA ASN A 561 21.07 14.60 5.73
C ASN A 561 21.13 15.52 4.50
N HIS A 562 20.18 15.44 3.56
CA HIS A 562 20.17 16.25 2.33
C HIS A 562 19.58 17.65 2.51
N LEU A 563 19.07 17.99 3.70
CA LEU A 563 18.62 19.33 4.09
C LEU A 563 19.41 19.84 5.31
N PRO A 564 20.74 20.04 5.22
CA PRO A 564 21.56 20.34 6.38
C PRO A 564 21.30 21.72 7.00
N ALA A 565 20.60 22.61 6.30
CA ALA A 565 20.21 23.93 6.82
C ALA A 565 18.92 23.91 7.64
N ASP A 566 18.15 22.82 7.60
CA ASP A 566 16.87 22.69 8.30
C ASP A 566 16.94 21.59 9.37
N HIS A 567 17.11 22.00 10.64
CA HIS A 567 17.26 21.12 11.79
C HIS A 567 16.20 21.35 12.87
N HIS A 568 15.13 22.08 12.55
CA HIS A 568 14.14 22.52 13.53
C HIS A 568 12.77 21.88 13.33
N ASP A 569 12.74 20.70 12.72
CA ASP A 569 11.52 20.00 12.34
C ASP A 569 10.82 19.36 13.55
N ILE A 570 10.21 20.21 14.38
CA ILE A 570 9.43 19.79 15.54
C ILE A 570 7.95 19.77 15.17
N ALA A 571 7.32 18.62 15.25
CA ALA A 571 5.93 18.36 14.91
C ALA A 571 5.07 18.15 16.17
N PRO A 572 4.51 19.20 16.77
CA PRO A 572 3.54 19.06 17.86
C PRO A 572 2.23 18.47 17.34
N ARG A 573 1.62 17.60 18.15
CA ARG A 573 0.35 16.94 17.85
C ARG A 573 -0.52 16.87 19.08
N VAL A 574 -1.80 17.10 18.91
CA VAL A 574 -2.80 17.02 19.97
C VAL A 574 -4.11 16.46 19.40
N SER A 575 -4.78 15.61 20.16
CA SER A 575 -6.11 15.12 19.81
C SER A 575 -6.93 14.85 21.06
N PHE A 576 -8.24 14.76 20.89
CA PHE A 576 -9.16 14.40 21.97
C PHE A 576 -10.26 13.46 21.47
N ALA A 577 -10.79 12.66 22.41
CA ALA A 577 -11.99 11.85 22.22
C ALA A 577 -12.90 12.04 23.43
N TYR A 578 -14.13 12.55 23.19
CA TYR A 578 -15.12 12.84 24.23
C TYR A 578 -16.41 12.07 23.98
N GLY A 579 -16.69 11.12 24.86
CA GLY A 579 -17.92 10.36 24.86
C GLY A 579 -19.07 11.14 25.50
N LEU A 580 -20.15 11.36 24.74
CA LEU A 580 -21.35 12.01 25.26
C LEU A 580 -22.11 11.03 26.17
N GLY A 581 -22.50 11.52 27.35
CA GLY A 581 -23.24 10.77 28.38
C GLY A 581 -22.61 10.83 29.76
N ASN A 582 -23.23 10.19 30.75
CA ASN A 582 -22.85 10.32 32.15
C ASN A 582 -21.66 9.42 32.59
N GLY A 583 -20.88 8.88 31.65
CA GLY A 583 -19.73 8.01 31.95
C GLY A 583 -20.10 6.65 32.56
N LYS A 584 -21.37 6.25 32.52
CA LYS A 584 -21.85 4.92 32.88
C LYS A 584 -22.09 4.10 31.61
N GLY A 585 -21.24 3.12 31.33
CA GLY A 585 -21.29 2.28 30.13
C GLY A 585 -20.54 2.92 28.94
N SER A 586 -20.48 2.21 27.80
CA SER A 586 -19.87 2.71 26.56
C SER A 586 -20.70 3.85 25.97
N PRO A 587 -20.07 4.94 25.51
CA PRO A 587 -20.80 6.05 24.88
C PRO A 587 -21.41 5.60 23.55
N LYS A 588 -22.60 6.10 23.24
CA LYS A 588 -23.22 5.90 21.92
C LYS A 588 -22.82 6.96 20.90
N THR A 589 -22.26 8.05 21.37
CA THR A 589 -21.75 9.17 20.57
C THR A 589 -20.41 9.59 21.13
N VAL A 590 -19.41 9.71 20.24
CA VAL A 590 -18.06 10.20 20.60
C VAL A 590 -17.71 11.36 19.66
N LEU A 591 -17.36 12.50 20.25
CA LEU A 591 -16.79 13.63 19.52
C LEU A 591 -15.28 13.50 19.51
N ARG A 592 -14.66 13.73 18.36
CA ARG A 592 -13.21 13.65 18.16
C ARG A 592 -12.71 14.90 17.48
N GLY A 593 -11.47 15.24 17.78
CA GLY A 593 -10.77 16.30 17.07
C GLY A 593 -9.28 16.19 17.29
N GLY A 594 -8.54 16.81 16.41
CA GLY A 594 -7.09 16.82 16.48
C GLY A 594 -6.47 17.91 15.62
N PHE A 595 -5.23 18.20 15.95
CA PHE A 595 -4.34 19.12 15.26
C PHE A 595 -2.94 18.53 15.26
N GLY A 596 -2.21 18.68 14.15
CA GLY A 596 -0.84 18.22 14.08
C GLY A 596 -0.07 18.78 12.91
N LEU A 597 1.25 18.83 13.07
CA LEU A 597 2.21 19.09 12.02
C LEU A 597 2.81 17.75 11.56
N PHE A 598 3.02 17.62 10.24
CA PHE A 598 3.55 16.42 9.62
C PHE A 598 4.57 16.81 8.57
N TYR A 599 5.84 16.52 8.85
CA TYR A 599 6.92 16.81 7.92
C TYR A 599 6.99 15.73 6.83
N ASP A 600 7.32 16.15 5.61
CA ASP A 600 7.62 15.26 4.50
C ASP A 600 9.14 15.18 4.28
N ARG A 601 9.57 14.54 3.21
CA ARG A 601 10.99 14.33 2.90
C ARG A 601 11.37 15.01 1.59
N PHE A 602 12.62 15.43 1.48
CA PHE A 602 13.21 15.67 0.17
C PHE A 602 13.45 14.29 -0.48
N GLY A 603 12.68 13.99 -1.52
CA GLY A 603 12.55 12.64 -2.06
C GLY A 603 13.85 12.11 -2.67
N GLN A 604 14.03 10.77 -2.62
CA GLN A 604 15.17 10.07 -3.19
C GLN A 604 15.38 10.39 -4.69
N GLY A 605 14.29 10.46 -5.49
CA GLY A 605 14.38 10.84 -6.90
C GLY A 605 14.94 12.25 -7.12
N ASN A 606 14.62 13.21 -6.24
CA ASN A 606 15.18 14.57 -6.33
C ASN A 606 16.68 14.58 -5.99
N VAL A 607 17.08 13.78 -4.99
CA VAL A 607 18.51 13.59 -4.65
C VAL A 607 19.25 12.94 -5.81
N LEU A 608 18.70 11.89 -6.39
CA LEU A 608 19.26 11.20 -7.54
C LEU A 608 19.48 12.14 -8.72
N THR A 609 18.49 13.00 -9.03
CA THR A 609 18.60 14.01 -10.09
C THR A 609 19.71 15.02 -9.78
N LEU A 610 19.79 15.52 -8.53
CA LEU A 610 20.86 16.43 -8.11
C LEU A 610 22.26 15.82 -8.20
N GLU A 611 22.41 14.56 -7.83
CA GLU A 611 23.70 13.86 -7.86
C GLU A 611 24.11 13.50 -9.28
N ARG A 612 23.16 13.21 -10.16
CA ARG A 612 23.41 12.82 -11.56
C ARG A 612 23.62 14.02 -12.46
N GLU A 613 22.70 14.98 -12.43
CA GLU A 613 22.65 16.10 -13.37
C GLU A 613 23.28 17.37 -12.77
N ASN A 614 24.36 17.22 -12.01
CA ASN A 614 25.13 18.30 -11.39
C ASN A 614 26.20 18.90 -12.33
N GLY A 615 26.29 18.43 -13.56
CA GLY A 615 27.26 18.86 -14.55
C GLY A 615 28.64 18.20 -14.45
N LEU A 616 28.86 17.36 -13.42
CA LEU A 616 30.09 16.62 -13.20
C LEU A 616 29.95 15.14 -13.55
N VAL A 617 28.85 14.53 -13.12
CA VAL A 617 28.54 13.10 -13.33
C VAL A 617 28.02 12.89 -14.75
N GLU A 618 27.03 13.64 -15.14
CA GLU A 618 26.49 13.66 -16.49
C GLU A 618 26.52 15.08 -17.05
N THR A 619 26.81 15.18 -18.34
CA THR A 619 26.66 16.40 -19.10
C THR A 619 25.43 16.27 -19.98
N VAL A 620 24.32 16.84 -19.53
CA VAL A 620 23.08 16.90 -20.32
C VAL A 620 23.12 18.17 -21.17
N ARG A 621 23.09 18.00 -22.48
CA ARG A 621 23.03 19.08 -23.44
C ARG A 621 21.64 19.17 -24.02
N THR A 622 21.06 20.36 -23.99
CA THR A 622 19.74 20.62 -24.54
C THR A 622 19.86 21.76 -25.54
N GLU A 623 19.45 21.49 -26.77
CA GLU A 623 19.41 22.47 -27.86
C GLU A 623 17.96 22.72 -28.25
N GLN A 624 17.54 23.99 -28.24
CA GLN A 624 16.22 24.40 -28.68
C GLN A 624 16.25 24.68 -30.19
N ASN A 625 15.21 24.22 -30.87
CA ASN A 625 15.05 24.40 -32.33
C ASN A 625 16.28 23.96 -33.15
N PRO A 626 16.79 22.74 -32.97
CA PRO A 626 17.99 22.28 -33.64
C PRO A 626 17.81 22.26 -35.15
N THR A 627 18.83 22.74 -35.89
CA THR A 627 18.83 22.80 -37.37
C THR A 627 19.57 21.62 -37.99
N CYS A 628 20.02 20.67 -37.22
CA CYS A 628 20.84 19.53 -37.64
C CYS A 628 20.03 18.36 -38.24
N VAL A 629 18.71 18.39 -38.16
CA VAL A 629 17.84 17.35 -38.73
C VAL A 629 17.52 17.71 -40.17
N THR A 630 17.76 16.78 -41.09
CA THR A 630 17.39 16.94 -42.51
C THR A 630 15.96 16.46 -42.72
N PRO A 631 15.01 17.31 -43.13
CA PRO A 631 13.64 16.89 -43.42
C PRO A 631 13.58 15.76 -44.46
N GLY A 632 12.74 14.76 -44.19
CA GLY A 632 12.60 13.54 -44.99
C GLY A 632 13.62 12.44 -44.70
N ALA A 633 14.68 12.72 -43.93
CA ALA A 633 15.66 11.73 -43.55
C ALA A 633 15.24 10.99 -42.23
N ALA A 634 15.67 9.73 -42.10
CA ALA A 634 15.47 8.97 -40.86
C ALA A 634 16.34 9.54 -39.74
N ILE A 635 15.81 9.56 -38.53
CA ILE A 635 16.55 9.90 -37.33
C ILE A 635 17.41 8.70 -36.92
N THR A 636 18.74 8.86 -36.96
CA THR A 636 19.73 7.80 -36.75
C THR A 636 20.89 8.31 -35.89
N ALA A 637 21.81 7.43 -35.52
CA ALA A 637 23.05 7.80 -34.83
C ALA A 637 23.87 8.84 -35.65
N THR A 638 23.78 8.81 -37.00
CA THR A 638 24.40 9.83 -37.85
C THR A 638 23.77 11.20 -37.64
N THR A 639 22.44 11.27 -37.51
CA THR A 639 21.72 12.51 -37.18
C THR A 639 22.21 13.08 -35.85
N VAL A 640 22.34 12.23 -34.81
CA VAL A 640 22.86 12.62 -33.50
C VAL A 640 24.29 13.14 -33.59
N ALA A 641 25.15 12.46 -34.38
CA ALA A 641 26.52 12.92 -34.60
C ALA A 641 26.57 14.28 -35.30
N THR A 642 25.68 14.51 -36.28
CA THR A 642 25.54 15.81 -36.94
C THR A 642 25.09 16.88 -35.97
N CYS A 643 24.06 16.61 -35.19
CA CYS A 643 23.56 17.54 -34.13
C CYS A 643 24.66 17.88 -33.12
N LYS A 644 25.41 16.86 -32.68
CA LYS A 644 26.54 17.07 -31.78
C LYS A 644 27.65 17.96 -32.38
N ALA A 645 27.86 17.87 -33.68
CA ALA A 645 28.89 18.66 -34.40
C ALA A 645 28.44 20.08 -34.74
N THR A 646 27.15 20.27 -35.07
CA THR A 646 26.57 21.56 -35.43
C THR A 646 26.13 22.39 -34.23
N ALA A 647 25.86 21.75 -33.12
CA ALA A 647 25.58 22.45 -31.88
C ALA A 647 26.74 23.38 -31.55
N GLY A 648 26.49 24.70 -31.55
CA GLY A 648 27.44 25.73 -31.11
C GLY A 648 28.01 25.46 -29.73
N VAL A 649 28.37 26.45 -28.93
CA VAL A 649 28.70 26.24 -27.51
C VAL A 649 27.45 25.67 -26.83
N ALA A 650 27.33 24.32 -26.85
CA ALA A 650 26.19 23.64 -26.30
C ALA A 650 26.12 23.91 -24.82
N THR A 651 25.04 24.51 -24.40
CA THR A 651 24.81 24.89 -23.02
C THR A 651 24.43 23.63 -22.21
N GLN A 652 25.07 23.47 -21.08
CA GLN A 652 24.84 22.32 -20.19
C GLN A 652 23.68 22.61 -19.27
N THR A 653 22.71 21.69 -19.22
CA THR A 653 21.65 21.69 -18.21
C THR A 653 22.19 21.13 -16.89
N ILE A 654 21.96 21.80 -15.77
CA ILE A 654 22.33 21.35 -14.44
C ILE A 654 21.15 21.48 -13.47
N TYR A 655 21.11 20.60 -12.50
CA TYR A 655 20.19 20.69 -11.36
C TYR A 655 20.90 21.20 -10.10
N ALA A 656 20.22 22.03 -9.34
CA ALA A 656 20.69 22.62 -8.10
C ALA A 656 19.55 22.69 -7.07
N LYS A 657 19.86 23.02 -5.85
CA LYS A 657 18.89 23.37 -4.81
C LYS A 657 19.24 24.70 -4.17
N THR A 658 18.23 25.42 -3.66
CA THR A 658 18.47 26.66 -2.90
C THR A 658 19.24 26.35 -1.61
N SER A 659 20.10 27.25 -1.18
CA SER A 659 20.86 27.08 0.07
C SER A 659 19.98 27.07 1.32
N ASN A 660 18.78 27.66 1.24
CA ASN A 660 17.78 27.74 2.30
C ASN A 660 16.58 26.80 2.07
N LEU A 661 16.80 25.71 1.33
CA LEU A 661 15.74 24.72 1.10
C LEU A 661 15.24 24.16 2.43
N ARG A 662 13.92 24.23 2.64
CA ARG A 662 13.25 23.79 3.87
C ARG A 662 12.48 22.50 3.65
N THR A 663 12.30 21.75 4.73
CA THR A 663 11.48 20.56 4.76
C THR A 663 10.02 20.91 4.52
N PRO A 664 9.35 20.31 3.52
CA PRO A 664 7.90 20.46 3.35
C PRO A 664 7.15 19.91 4.55
N TYR A 665 6.07 20.59 4.95
CA TYR A 665 5.20 20.04 5.98
C TYR A 665 3.73 20.36 5.73
N ILE A 666 2.88 19.58 6.39
CA ILE A 666 1.42 19.75 6.35
C ILE A 666 0.93 20.02 7.75
N VAL A 667 0.18 21.12 7.90
CA VAL A 667 -0.63 21.42 9.08
C VAL A 667 -1.99 20.80 8.86
N GLN A 668 -2.41 19.88 9.72
CA GLN A 668 -3.70 19.22 9.61
C GLN A 668 -4.55 19.46 10.85
N PHE A 669 -5.80 19.82 10.64
CA PHE A 669 -6.85 19.93 11.64
C PHE A 669 -8.00 18.99 11.26
N ALA A 670 -8.54 18.25 12.23
CA ALA A 670 -9.73 17.44 12.03
C ALA A 670 -10.70 17.60 13.18
N VAL A 671 -11.99 17.57 12.86
CA VAL A 671 -13.08 17.50 13.83
C VAL A 671 -14.17 16.59 13.28
N GLY A 672 -14.74 15.76 14.16
CA GLY A 672 -15.76 14.82 13.74
C GLY A 672 -16.52 14.21 14.91
N GLY A 673 -17.43 13.32 14.57
CA GLY A 673 -18.21 12.57 15.54
C GLY A 673 -18.56 11.19 15.04
N ASP A 674 -18.49 10.25 15.95
CA ASP A 674 -18.86 8.87 15.76
C ASP A 674 -20.19 8.61 16.45
N GLN A 675 -21.13 7.98 15.76
CA GLN A 675 -22.44 7.61 16.28
C GLN A 675 -22.69 6.12 16.11
N GLN A 676 -23.01 5.43 17.20
CA GLN A 676 -23.49 4.06 17.17
C GLN A 676 -24.95 4.00 16.71
N ILE A 677 -25.24 3.18 15.72
CA ILE A 677 -26.59 2.94 15.19
C ILE A 677 -27.11 1.59 15.69
N GLY A 678 -27.91 1.64 16.75
CA GLY A 678 -28.40 0.41 17.38
C GLY A 678 -27.26 -0.50 17.87
N ARG A 679 -27.34 -1.79 17.54
CA ARG A 679 -26.31 -2.79 17.85
C ARG A 679 -25.56 -3.25 16.59
N ILE A 680 -25.95 -2.77 15.43
CA ILE A 680 -25.55 -3.34 14.15
C ILE A 680 -24.58 -2.47 13.36
N GLY A 681 -24.31 -1.23 13.80
CA GLY A 681 -23.44 -0.40 12.99
C GLY A 681 -23.00 0.90 13.62
N THR A 682 -22.10 1.59 12.93
CA THR A 682 -21.60 2.92 13.24
C THR A 682 -21.63 3.82 12.01
N ILE A 683 -21.81 5.10 12.24
CA ILE A 683 -21.57 6.15 11.28
C ILE A 683 -20.58 7.14 11.86
N SER A 684 -19.65 7.62 11.05
CA SER A 684 -18.67 8.65 11.43
C SER A 684 -18.71 9.78 10.41
N VAL A 685 -18.71 11.01 10.87
CA VAL A 685 -18.62 12.21 10.03
C VAL A 685 -17.41 13.01 10.48
N ASN A 686 -16.46 13.23 9.56
CA ASN A 686 -15.21 13.94 9.84
C ASN A 686 -15.00 15.05 8.82
N TYR A 687 -14.65 16.22 9.30
CA TYR A 687 -14.15 17.31 8.51
C TYR A 687 -12.65 17.47 8.76
N LEU A 688 -11.88 17.51 7.67
CA LEU A 688 -10.44 17.66 7.67
C LEU A 688 -10.08 18.94 6.90
N HIS A 689 -9.18 19.73 7.47
CA HIS A 689 -8.50 20.83 6.79
C HIS A 689 -7.00 20.55 6.81
N SER A 690 -6.35 20.62 5.66
CA SER A 690 -4.91 20.43 5.51
C SER A 690 -4.31 21.59 4.75
N GLN A 691 -3.23 22.16 5.28
CA GLN A 691 -2.45 23.22 4.66
C GLN A 691 -1.02 22.73 4.45
N GLY A 692 -0.59 22.65 3.19
CA GLY A 692 0.81 22.40 2.84
C GLY A 692 1.61 23.71 2.89
N VAL A 693 2.78 23.63 3.50
CA VAL A 693 3.72 24.77 3.65
C VAL A 693 5.10 24.27 3.22
N HIS A 694 5.89 25.15 2.62
CA HIS A 694 7.23 24.83 2.08
C HIS A 694 7.20 23.69 1.07
N GLN A 695 6.12 23.56 0.28
CA GLN A 695 6.01 22.54 -0.74
C GLN A 695 7.07 22.75 -1.82
N LEU A 696 7.64 21.65 -2.31
CA LEU A 696 8.73 21.68 -3.28
C LEU A 696 8.23 22.06 -4.69
N ALA A 697 8.99 22.91 -5.33
CA ALA A 697 8.86 23.23 -6.75
C ALA A 697 10.25 23.39 -7.38
N ALA A 698 10.31 23.45 -8.71
CA ALA A 698 11.52 23.70 -9.48
C ALA A 698 11.31 24.85 -10.46
N GLN A 699 12.39 25.54 -10.82
CA GLN A 699 12.39 26.60 -11.82
C GLN A 699 13.75 26.70 -12.52
N ASN A 700 13.76 27.27 -13.72
CA ASN A 700 15.00 27.65 -14.38
C ASN A 700 15.46 29.01 -13.86
N ILE A 701 16.59 29.08 -13.16
CA ILE A 701 17.15 30.33 -12.63
C ILE A 701 18.10 31.02 -13.58
N ASN A 702 18.56 30.39 -14.67
CA ASN A 702 19.29 31.04 -15.75
C ASN A 702 18.34 31.60 -16.81
N TYR A 703 17.32 32.33 -16.37
CA TYR A 703 16.24 32.83 -17.21
C TYR A 703 15.83 34.23 -16.81
N ASN A 704 15.67 35.14 -17.80
CA ASN A 704 15.18 36.49 -17.61
C ASN A 704 13.73 36.59 -18.12
N ILE A 705 12.79 36.78 -17.20
CA ILE A 705 11.35 36.83 -17.54
C ILE A 705 10.98 38.00 -18.50
N THR A 706 11.73 39.11 -18.48
CA THR A 706 11.42 40.28 -19.30
C THR A 706 11.92 40.12 -20.75
N THR A 707 13.09 39.55 -20.91
CA THR A 707 13.71 39.36 -22.24
C THR A 707 13.40 37.99 -22.82
N GLN A 708 12.88 37.06 -22.02
CA GLN A 708 12.65 35.66 -22.38
C GLN A 708 13.92 34.97 -22.93
N MET A 709 15.06 35.30 -22.35
CA MET A 709 16.37 34.85 -22.78
C MET A 709 17.17 34.36 -21.57
N PRO A 710 18.17 33.48 -21.74
CA PRO A 710 19.08 33.15 -20.67
C PRO A 710 19.78 34.39 -20.10
N LEU A 711 19.92 34.46 -18.78
CA LEU A 711 20.69 35.50 -18.10
C LEU A 711 22.16 35.46 -18.53
N THR A 712 22.68 34.25 -18.78
CA THR A 712 24.03 34.02 -19.26
C THR A 712 23.96 33.11 -20.50
N ALA A 713 24.27 33.66 -21.68
CA ALA A 713 24.16 32.94 -22.94
C ALA A 713 25.12 31.74 -23.08
N THR A 714 26.20 31.71 -22.30
CA THR A 714 27.20 30.62 -22.29
C THR A 714 26.88 29.51 -21.30
N THR A 715 25.87 29.71 -20.45
CA THR A 715 25.40 28.74 -19.45
C THR A 715 24.05 28.19 -19.91
N GLY A 716 23.80 26.89 -19.74
CA GLY A 716 22.52 26.28 -20.03
C GLY A 716 21.48 26.52 -18.96
N PRO A 717 20.34 25.84 -19.05
CA PRO A 717 19.33 25.87 -18.01
C PRO A 717 19.91 25.44 -16.65
N ILE A 718 19.61 26.19 -15.60
CA ILE A 718 19.92 25.84 -14.22
C ILE A 718 18.58 25.61 -13.52
N TYR A 719 18.22 24.34 -13.39
CA TYR A 719 17.00 23.94 -12.72
C TYR A 719 17.22 23.88 -11.22
N GLN A 720 16.55 24.73 -10.48
CA GLN A 720 16.73 24.86 -9.04
C GLN A 720 15.48 24.43 -8.27
N TYR A 721 15.65 23.46 -7.37
CA TYR A 721 14.64 23.14 -6.37
C TYR A 721 14.56 24.23 -5.30
N PHE A 722 13.34 24.62 -4.95
CA PHE A 722 13.02 25.57 -3.90
C PHE A 722 11.75 25.15 -3.13
N SER A 723 11.50 25.73 -1.96
CA SER A 723 10.44 25.31 -1.04
C SER A 723 9.53 26.48 -0.65
N GLU A 724 8.88 27.10 -1.63
CA GLU A 724 7.95 28.23 -1.41
C GLU A 724 6.49 27.87 -1.72
N GLY A 725 6.23 26.65 -2.21
CA GLY A 725 4.91 26.21 -2.60
C GLY A 725 3.95 26.04 -1.42
N VAL A 726 2.66 26.18 -1.70
CA VAL A 726 1.58 26.01 -0.74
C VAL A 726 0.40 25.25 -1.34
N PHE A 727 -0.36 24.57 -0.48
CA PHE A 727 -1.68 24.09 -0.85
C PHE A 727 -2.67 24.18 0.33
N ASN A 728 -3.95 24.21 0.03
CA ASN A 728 -5.05 24.15 0.98
C ASN A 728 -6.05 23.10 0.52
N GLN A 729 -6.45 22.22 1.42
CA GLN A 729 -7.40 21.14 1.15
C GLN A 729 -8.46 21.08 2.24
N ASN A 730 -9.71 20.91 1.83
CA ASN A 730 -10.85 20.71 2.71
C ASN A 730 -11.55 19.41 2.32
N GLN A 731 -11.80 18.54 3.30
CA GLN A 731 -12.44 17.25 3.08
C GLN A 731 -13.56 17.02 4.08
N LEU A 732 -14.69 16.54 3.60
CA LEU A 732 -15.75 15.98 4.43
C LEU A 732 -15.86 14.50 4.13
N ILE A 733 -15.66 13.65 5.14
CA ILE A 733 -15.68 12.19 4.98
C ILE A 733 -16.78 11.62 5.87
N VAL A 734 -17.71 10.89 5.27
CA VAL A 734 -18.77 10.16 5.97
C VAL A 734 -18.48 8.68 5.81
N ASN A 735 -18.11 7.99 6.90
CA ASN A 735 -17.89 6.56 6.93
C ASN A 735 -19.09 5.84 7.52
N GLY A 736 -19.41 4.67 7.00
CA GLY A 736 -20.44 3.79 7.52
C GLY A 736 -19.92 2.37 7.65
N HIS A 737 -20.26 1.72 8.76
CA HIS A 737 -20.01 0.28 8.96
C HIS A 737 -21.28 -0.37 9.52
N VAL A 738 -21.76 -1.40 8.86
CA VAL A 738 -22.90 -2.19 9.27
C VAL A 738 -22.47 -3.64 9.36
N GLN A 739 -22.66 -4.23 10.53
CA GLN A 739 -22.33 -5.64 10.77
C GLN A 739 -23.49 -6.31 11.50
N THR A 740 -24.04 -7.36 10.92
CA THR A 740 -24.96 -8.26 11.60
C THR A 740 -24.22 -9.55 11.98
N THR A 741 -24.55 -10.11 13.09
CA THR A 741 -23.78 -11.18 13.75
C THR A 741 -23.51 -12.42 12.89
N LYS A 742 -24.18 -12.65 11.78
CA LYS A 742 -24.08 -13.94 11.06
C LYS A 742 -23.95 -13.86 9.55
N TRP A 743 -24.49 -12.85 8.88
CA TRP A 743 -24.64 -12.95 7.42
C TRP A 743 -24.24 -11.70 6.64
N LEU A 744 -24.13 -10.52 7.25
CA LEU A 744 -23.86 -9.27 6.58
C LEU A 744 -22.75 -8.49 7.31
N SER A 745 -21.73 -8.08 6.58
CA SER A 745 -20.76 -7.04 6.94
C SER A 745 -20.59 -6.13 5.74
N LEU A 746 -20.93 -4.85 5.87
CA LEU A 746 -20.74 -3.83 4.84
C LEU A 746 -20.07 -2.62 5.46
N PHE A 747 -19.11 -2.08 4.76
CA PHE A 747 -18.43 -0.84 5.15
C PHE A 747 -18.15 0.01 3.91
N GLY A 748 -18.09 1.31 4.12
CA GLY A 748 -17.82 2.21 3.03
C GLY A 748 -17.72 3.65 3.49
N TYR A 749 -17.37 4.52 2.55
CA TYR A 749 -17.35 5.95 2.79
C TYR A 749 -17.86 6.75 1.59
N TYR A 750 -18.24 7.97 1.88
CA TYR A 750 -18.42 9.03 0.90
C TYR A 750 -17.56 10.23 1.29
N SER A 751 -16.82 10.78 0.35
CA SER A 751 -15.97 11.94 0.59
C SER A 751 -16.27 13.07 -0.39
N LEU A 752 -16.30 14.29 0.15
CA LEU A 752 -16.27 15.54 -0.60
C LEU A 752 -14.92 16.20 -0.37
N ASN A 753 -14.25 16.62 -1.45
CA ASN A 753 -12.91 17.18 -1.40
C ASN A 753 -12.82 18.47 -2.24
N SER A 754 -12.01 19.41 -1.78
CA SER A 754 -11.59 20.59 -2.52
C SER A 754 -10.15 20.92 -2.15
N ALA A 755 -9.27 20.94 -3.16
CA ALA A 755 -7.84 21.16 -2.97
C ALA A 755 -7.27 22.12 -4.01
N HIS A 756 -6.62 23.18 -3.53
CA HIS A 756 -6.00 24.22 -4.34
C HIS A 756 -4.57 24.47 -3.86
N GLY A 757 -3.67 24.74 -4.80
CA GLY A 757 -2.25 24.98 -4.53
C GLY A 757 -1.54 25.52 -5.76
N ASP A 758 -0.29 25.82 -5.60
CA ASP A 758 0.58 26.39 -6.63
C ASP A 758 1.71 25.45 -7.09
N THR A 759 1.73 24.24 -6.56
CA THR A 759 2.70 23.20 -6.95
C THR A 759 2.08 21.81 -6.85
N SER A 760 2.66 20.86 -7.59
CA SER A 760 2.40 19.43 -7.43
C SER A 760 3.05 18.82 -6.17
N GLY A 761 3.94 19.56 -5.50
CA GLY A 761 4.58 19.15 -4.25
C GLY A 761 5.83 18.27 -4.37
N ASN A 762 6.09 17.70 -5.56
CA ASN A 762 7.21 16.76 -5.78
C ASN A 762 8.42 17.38 -6.49
N GLY A 763 8.56 18.71 -6.47
CA GLY A 763 9.61 19.41 -7.19
C GLY A 763 9.30 19.61 -8.68
N GLY A 764 8.02 19.59 -9.06
CA GLY A 764 7.60 19.91 -10.43
C GLY A 764 7.89 21.37 -10.80
N PHE A 765 8.08 21.61 -12.10
CA PHE A 765 8.39 22.95 -12.60
C PHE A 765 7.18 23.86 -12.57
N ILE A 766 7.41 25.11 -12.11
CA ILE A 766 6.44 26.20 -12.25
C ILE A 766 6.39 26.67 -13.71
N THR A 767 5.25 27.23 -14.13
CA THR A 767 5.07 27.68 -15.53
C THR A 767 5.75 29.02 -15.84
N THR A 768 6.03 29.82 -14.83
CA THR A 768 6.68 31.14 -14.99
C THR A 768 7.79 31.26 -13.97
N PRO A 769 9.05 31.12 -14.35
CA PRO A 769 10.18 31.27 -13.41
C PRO A 769 10.10 32.58 -12.61
N GLY A 770 10.27 32.45 -11.27
CA GLY A 770 10.17 33.57 -10.34
C GLY A 770 8.74 33.98 -9.93
N ASN A 771 7.70 33.30 -10.44
CA ASN A 771 6.30 33.61 -10.10
C ASN A 771 5.45 32.35 -9.86
N ILE A 772 5.70 31.68 -8.74
CA ILE A 772 4.93 30.48 -8.35
C ILE A 772 3.43 30.78 -8.15
N ALA A 773 3.08 32.00 -7.72
CA ALA A 773 1.68 32.37 -7.49
C ALA A 773 0.80 32.35 -8.76
N ALA A 774 1.42 32.46 -9.97
CA ALA A 774 0.70 32.31 -11.24
C ALA A 774 0.15 30.90 -11.45
N ASP A 775 0.67 29.91 -10.74
CA ASP A 775 0.24 28.52 -10.79
C ASP A 775 -0.77 28.13 -9.69
N TYR A 776 -1.25 29.10 -8.90
CA TYR A 776 -2.28 28.81 -7.91
C TYR A 776 -3.60 28.43 -8.56
N GLY A 777 -4.01 27.20 -8.37
CA GLY A 777 -5.22 26.63 -8.95
C GLY A 777 -5.61 25.31 -8.31
N ARG A 778 -6.41 24.50 -8.98
CA ARG A 778 -6.77 23.15 -8.52
C ARG A 778 -5.53 22.26 -8.51
N THR A 779 -5.36 21.46 -7.45
CA THR A 779 -4.30 20.44 -7.41
C THR A 779 -4.70 19.20 -8.19
N GLY A 780 -3.74 18.35 -8.59
CA GLY A 780 -4.02 17.09 -9.27
C GLY A 780 -4.85 16.09 -8.44
N PHE A 781 -4.86 16.24 -7.10
CA PHE A 781 -5.64 15.42 -6.17
C PHE A 781 -6.99 16.07 -5.76
N ASP A 782 -7.45 17.11 -6.47
CA ASP A 782 -8.78 17.73 -6.27
C ASP A 782 -9.90 16.90 -6.89
N VAL A 783 -10.03 15.62 -6.51
CA VAL A 783 -11.18 14.78 -6.87
C VAL A 783 -12.35 15.17 -5.99
N LYS A 784 -13.38 15.79 -6.56
CA LYS A 784 -14.49 16.42 -5.80
C LYS A 784 -15.29 15.45 -4.96
N SER A 785 -15.62 14.30 -5.51
CA SER A 785 -16.46 13.30 -4.84
C SER A 785 -15.92 11.91 -5.09
N ARG A 786 -15.87 11.11 -4.03
CA ARG A 786 -15.56 9.69 -4.11
C ARG A 786 -16.51 8.90 -3.21
N ILE A 787 -17.03 7.79 -3.74
CA ILE A 787 -17.81 6.81 -3.00
C ILE A 787 -17.11 5.47 -3.05
N PHE A 788 -17.13 4.77 -1.95
CA PHE A 788 -16.59 3.43 -1.81
C PHE A 788 -17.53 2.59 -0.97
N LEU A 789 -17.74 1.32 -1.35
CA LEU A 789 -18.50 0.34 -0.59
C LEU A 789 -17.89 -1.05 -0.80
N SER A 790 -17.64 -1.77 0.27
CA SER A 790 -17.18 -3.15 0.25
C SER A 790 -17.77 -3.94 1.41
N GLY A 791 -17.63 -5.27 1.37
CA GLY A 791 -18.03 -6.13 2.44
C GLY A 791 -18.36 -7.55 2.02
N SER A 792 -19.04 -8.28 2.90
CA SER A 792 -19.37 -9.67 2.70
C SER A 792 -20.82 -10.00 3.08
N ILE A 793 -21.46 -10.82 2.27
CA ILE A 793 -22.80 -11.35 2.49
C ILE A 793 -22.69 -12.88 2.52
N THR A 794 -22.90 -13.48 3.68
CA THR A 794 -22.85 -14.93 3.84
C THR A 794 -24.26 -15.52 3.72
N LEU A 795 -24.48 -16.31 2.68
CA LEU A 795 -25.72 -17.02 2.41
C LEU A 795 -25.68 -18.43 3.02
N PRO A 796 -26.83 -19.11 3.14
CA PRO A 796 -26.87 -20.52 3.54
C PRO A 796 -25.96 -21.40 2.66
N HIS A 797 -25.56 -22.55 3.20
CA HIS A 797 -24.70 -23.52 2.51
C HIS A 797 -23.30 -23.05 2.16
N TYR A 798 -22.71 -22.13 2.99
CA TYR A 798 -21.36 -21.62 2.83
C TYR A 798 -21.10 -20.93 1.47
N ILE A 799 -22.08 -20.18 1.00
CA ILE A 799 -21.96 -19.30 -0.14
C ILE A 799 -21.67 -17.89 0.40
N GLN A 800 -20.65 -17.26 -0.13
CA GLN A 800 -20.28 -15.89 0.20
C GLN A 800 -20.32 -15.02 -1.05
N ILE A 801 -20.90 -13.84 -0.91
CA ILE A 801 -20.91 -12.77 -1.92
C ILE A 801 -20.13 -11.60 -1.35
N SER A 802 -19.16 -11.11 -2.10
CA SER A 802 -18.36 -9.95 -1.71
C SER A 802 -18.43 -8.88 -2.80
N PRO A 803 -19.23 -7.83 -2.60
CA PRO A 803 -19.24 -6.66 -3.47
C PRO A 803 -18.07 -5.73 -3.14
N PHE A 804 -17.52 -5.09 -4.16
CA PHE A 804 -16.57 -3.99 -4.06
C PHE A 804 -16.95 -2.93 -5.08
N MET A 805 -17.36 -1.76 -4.63
CA MET A 805 -17.83 -0.66 -5.45
C MET A 805 -16.96 0.57 -5.20
N ILE A 806 -16.50 1.20 -6.26
CA ILE A 806 -15.84 2.48 -6.22
C ILE A 806 -16.37 3.37 -7.33
N GLY A 807 -16.61 4.64 -7.00
CA GLY A 807 -16.98 5.67 -7.96
C GLY A 807 -16.33 6.99 -7.56
N GLN A 808 -15.94 7.77 -8.54
CA GLN A 808 -15.40 9.11 -8.32
C GLN A 808 -15.69 10.05 -9.48
N THR A 809 -15.71 11.35 -9.18
CA THR A 809 -15.66 12.38 -10.21
C THR A 809 -14.29 12.35 -10.90
N GLY A 810 -14.25 12.83 -12.15
CA GLY A 810 -13.02 12.85 -12.91
C GLY A 810 -11.88 13.63 -12.22
N ASN A 811 -10.66 13.21 -12.49
CA ASN A 811 -9.46 13.90 -12.04
C ASN A 811 -9.31 15.25 -12.76
N PRO A 812 -8.88 16.31 -12.07
CA PRO A 812 -8.48 17.54 -12.73
C PRO A 812 -7.23 17.33 -13.57
N TYR A 813 -7.16 18.04 -14.71
CA TYR A 813 -5.98 18.00 -15.57
C TYR A 813 -5.67 19.36 -16.18
N ASN A 814 -4.39 19.52 -16.54
CA ASN A 814 -3.88 20.77 -17.09
C ASN A 814 -4.08 20.83 -18.60
N VAL A 815 -4.25 22.05 -19.13
CA VAL A 815 -4.21 22.32 -20.57
C VAL A 815 -2.92 23.08 -20.85
N THR A 816 -2.07 22.50 -21.71
CA THR A 816 -0.76 23.05 -22.09
C THR A 816 -0.67 23.30 -23.57
N LEU A 817 0.27 24.14 -23.97
CA LEU A 817 0.51 24.43 -25.38
C LEU A 817 1.20 23.27 -26.11
N GLY A 818 2.06 22.50 -25.43
CA GLY A 818 2.91 21.49 -26.03
C GLY A 818 4.21 22.02 -26.61
N ASN A 819 4.45 23.34 -26.51
CA ASN A 819 5.69 24.02 -26.86
C ASN A 819 6.12 24.94 -25.72
N ASP A 820 7.41 25.31 -25.73
CA ASP A 820 8.02 26.28 -24.82
C ASP A 820 7.87 27.67 -25.45
N LEU A 821 6.87 28.41 -25.03
CA LEU A 821 6.53 29.72 -25.54
C LEU A 821 7.33 30.83 -24.86
N ASN A 822 7.56 30.68 -23.56
CA ASN A 822 8.29 31.64 -22.75
C ASN A 822 9.82 31.46 -22.85
N HIS A 823 10.29 30.39 -23.50
CA HIS A 823 11.70 30.03 -23.69
C HIS A 823 12.46 29.73 -22.38
N ASP A 824 11.78 29.22 -21.38
CA ASP A 824 12.41 28.79 -20.13
C ASP A 824 12.91 27.32 -20.17
N THR A 825 12.77 26.67 -21.32
CA THR A 825 13.14 25.28 -21.60
C THR A 825 12.20 24.21 -21.06
N ILE A 826 11.04 24.61 -20.50
CA ILE A 826 10.02 23.73 -19.95
C ILE A 826 8.75 23.79 -20.81
N PHE A 827 8.20 22.64 -21.20
CA PHE A 827 7.02 22.52 -22.10
C PHE A 827 5.71 22.53 -21.32
N ASN A 828 5.54 23.42 -20.35
CA ASN A 828 4.37 23.48 -19.48
C ASN A 828 3.54 24.77 -19.65
N ASP A 829 3.85 25.60 -20.65
CA ASP A 829 3.12 26.83 -20.97
C ASP A 829 1.63 26.54 -21.21
N ARG A 830 0.77 27.46 -20.73
CA ARG A 830 -0.68 27.32 -20.79
C ARG A 830 -1.30 28.27 -21.82
N PRO A 831 -2.33 27.82 -22.57
CA PRO A 831 -3.01 28.66 -23.56
C PRO A 831 -3.88 29.73 -22.93
N LEU A 832 -4.44 30.61 -23.79
CA LEU A 832 -5.48 31.56 -23.42
C LEU A 832 -6.86 30.91 -23.50
N LEU A 833 -7.70 31.20 -22.52
CA LEU A 833 -9.12 30.89 -22.52
C LEU A 833 -9.85 31.99 -23.34
N VAL A 834 -10.59 31.58 -24.36
CA VAL A 834 -11.25 32.48 -25.31
C VAL A 834 -12.71 32.07 -25.54
N PRO A 835 -13.55 32.98 -26.09
CA PRO A 835 -14.90 32.62 -26.52
C PRO A 835 -14.90 31.55 -27.61
N ALA A 836 -15.95 30.72 -27.64
CA ALA A 836 -16.15 29.75 -28.71
C ALA A 836 -16.22 30.43 -30.08
N GLY A 837 -15.59 29.82 -31.10
CA GLY A 837 -15.53 30.36 -32.44
C GLY A 837 -14.38 31.35 -32.69
N THR A 838 -13.49 31.59 -31.72
CA THR A 838 -12.25 32.32 -31.95
C THR A 838 -11.39 31.60 -33.01
N VAL A 839 -10.85 32.32 -33.97
CA VAL A 839 -10.05 31.74 -35.06
C VAL A 839 -8.81 31.03 -34.52
N GLY A 840 -8.57 29.79 -34.92
CA GLY A 840 -7.43 28.96 -34.49
C GLY A 840 -7.61 28.35 -33.10
N SER A 841 -8.81 28.49 -32.50
CA SER A 841 -9.07 27.89 -31.18
C SER A 841 -9.51 26.44 -31.30
N GLN A 842 -9.26 25.67 -30.23
CA GLN A 842 -9.75 24.30 -30.02
C GLN A 842 -10.60 24.26 -28.75
N THR A 843 -11.62 23.41 -28.74
CA THR A 843 -12.59 23.34 -27.65
C THR A 843 -12.57 21.97 -26.99
N ILE A 844 -12.54 21.97 -25.66
CA ILE A 844 -12.84 20.79 -24.84
C ILE A 844 -14.23 21.00 -24.23
N ASN A 845 -15.17 20.13 -24.59
CA ASN A 845 -16.54 20.18 -24.08
C ASN A 845 -16.57 20.12 -22.54
N GLY A 846 -17.29 21.05 -21.93
CA GLY A 846 -17.40 21.13 -20.46
C GLY A 846 -16.19 21.76 -19.74
N CYS A 847 -15.14 22.17 -20.50
CA CYS A 847 -13.98 22.86 -19.94
C CYS A 847 -13.80 24.28 -20.51
N GLY A 848 -13.66 24.41 -21.84
CA GLY A 848 -13.47 25.71 -22.45
C GLY A 848 -12.93 25.64 -23.88
N THR A 849 -12.72 26.84 -24.45
CA THR A 849 -12.10 27.02 -25.75
C THR A 849 -10.75 27.70 -25.59
N PHE A 850 -9.73 27.17 -26.23
CA PHE A 850 -8.34 27.53 -26.01
C PHE A 850 -7.64 27.92 -27.31
N VAL A 851 -6.76 28.92 -27.21
CA VAL A 851 -5.92 29.35 -28.30
C VAL A 851 -4.50 29.61 -27.78
N SER A 852 -3.49 29.40 -28.64
CA SER A 852 -2.10 29.74 -28.30
C SER A 852 -1.98 31.25 -28.04
N GLN A 853 -1.20 31.63 -27.05
CA GLN A 853 -0.95 33.04 -26.70
C GLN A 853 -0.36 33.83 -27.87
N SER A 854 0.40 33.15 -28.70
CA SER A 854 1.11 33.75 -29.86
C SER A 854 0.29 33.75 -31.16
N ALA A 855 -0.93 33.18 -31.16
CA ALA A 855 -1.80 33.15 -32.37
C ALA A 855 -2.26 34.53 -32.86
N GLY A 856 -2.18 35.56 -32.01
CA GLY A 856 -2.64 36.93 -32.33
C GLY A 856 -4.13 37.07 -32.56
N THR A 857 -4.91 36.00 -32.39
CA THR A 857 -6.35 35.93 -32.63
C THR A 857 -7.18 36.05 -31.37
N ALA A 858 -6.53 36.03 -30.20
CA ALA A 858 -7.21 36.13 -28.93
C ALA A 858 -7.81 37.53 -28.71
N PRO A 859 -9.10 37.64 -28.30
CA PRO A 859 -9.70 38.90 -27.93
C PRO A 859 -8.93 39.62 -26.79
N ALA A 860 -8.96 40.95 -26.79
CA ALA A 860 -8.35 41.73 -25.71
C ALA A 860 -8.96 41.34 -24.36
N GLY A 861 -8.11 41.15 -23.35
CA GLY A 861 -8.53 40.74 -22.02
C GLY A 861 -8.70 39.21 -21.83
N SER A 862 -8.37 38.37 -22.83
CA SER A 862 -8.28 36.92 -22.65
C SER A 862 -7.23 36.57 -21.56
N LYS A 863 -7.54 35.56 -20.73
CA LYS A 863 -6.71 35.18 -19.60
C LYS A 863 -6.04 33.83 -19.87
N VAL A 864 -4.85 33.65 -19.34
CA VAL A 864 -4.19 32.32 -19.30
C VAL A 864 -5.10 31.36 -18.51
N VAL A 865 -5.29 30.17 -19.08
CA VAL A 865 -6.09 29.13 -18.42
C VAL A 865 -5.51 28.78 -17.04
N PRO A 866 -6.31 28.69 -15.97
CA PRO A 866 -5.82 28.25 -14.67
C PRO A 866 -5.22 26.83 -14.73
N ILE A 867 -4.31 26.53 -13.81
CA ILE A 867 -3.76 25.16 -13.72
C ILE A 867 -4.89 24.17 -13.38
N ASN A 868 -4.87 22.99 -14.00
CA ASN A 868 -5.85 21.92 -13.80
C ASN A 868 -7.32 22.40 -13.98
N ALA A 869 -7.57 23.31 -14.91
CA ALA A 869 -8.91 23.88 -15.12
C ALA A 869 -9.93 22.84 -15.58
N CYS A 870 -9.51 21.84 -16.35
CA CYS A 870 -10.38 20.82 -16.90
C CYS A 870 -10.60 19.67 -15.90
N THR A 871 -11.69 18.95 -16.10
CA THR A 871 -12.02 17.75 -15.33
C THR A 871 -12.19 16.58 -16.30
N GLY A 872 -11.52 15.49 -16.06
CA GLY A 872 -11.62 14.24 -16.82
C GLY A 872 -12.96 13.53 -16.65
N PRO A 873 -13.16 12.39 -17.29
CA PRO A 873 -14.35 11.55 -17.12
C PRO A 873 -14.50 11.10 -15.66
N GLY A 874 -15.75 10.93 -15.21
CA GLY A 874 -16.03 10.25 -13.96
C GLY A 874 -15.85 8.75 -14.12
N LEU A 875 -15.49 8.07 -13.04
CA LEU A 875 -15.15 6.67 -13.00
C LEU A 875 -16.11 5.91 -12.07
N PHE A 876 -16.54 4.73 -12.48
CA PHE A 876 -17.40 3.88 -11.65
C PHE A 876 -17.21 2.40 -11.98
N THR A 877 -16.92 1.61 -10.96
CA THR A 877 -16.87 0.15 -11.10
C THR A 877 -17.54 -0.56 -9.93
N LEU A 878 -18.16 -1.69 -10.23
CA LEU A 878 -18.65 -2.65 -9.25
C LEU A 878 -17.98 -4.01 -9.55
N ASN A 879 -17.14 -4.44 -8.64
CA ASN A 879 -16.55 -5.76 -8.64
C ASN A 879 -17.39 -6.69 -7.77
N PHE A 880 -17.44 -7.94 -8.14
CA PHE A 880 -18.30 -8.93 -7.49
C PHE A 880 -17.58 -10.26 -7.39
N ARG A 881 -17.48 -10.79 -6.16
CA ARG A 881 -16.94 -12.11 -5.93
C ARG A 881 -17.99 -13.04 -5.36
N LEU A 882 -18.10 -14.24 -5.92
CA LEU A 882 -18.96 -15.32 -5.45
C LEU A 882 -18.08 -16.51 -5.08
N THR A 883 -18.17 -16.99 -3.84
CA THR A 883 -17.39 -18.13 -3.37
C THR A 883 -18.29 -19.18 -2.72
N LYS A 884 -18.04 -20.45 -3.05
CA LYS A 884 -18.69 -21.62 -2.43
C LYS A 884 -17.65 -22.47 -1.75
N THR A 885 -17.84 -22.73 -0.45
CA THR A 885 -16.91 -23.56 0.34
C THR A 885 -17.49 -24.95 0.59
N PHE A 886 -16.67 -25.97 0.38
CA PHE A 886 -16.94 -27.38 0.62
C PHE A 886 -16.04 -27.86 1.75
N GLY A 887 -16.64 -28.34 2.86
CA GLY A 887 -15.87 -28.86 4.00
C GLY A 887 -15.90 -30.38 4.04
N PHE A 888 -14.77 -31.02 4.29
CA PHE A 888 -14.65 -32.48 4.42
C PHE A 888 -13.65 -32.88 5.53
N GLY A 889 -13.69 -34.17 5.92
CA GLY A 889 -12.91 -34.65 7.06
C GLY A 889 -13.59 -34.43 8.43
N PRO A 890 -12.88 -34.71 9.53
CA PRO A 890 -13.43 -34.57 10.88
C PRO A 890 -13.72 -33.09 11.22
N LEU A 891 -14.58 -32.86 12.21
CA LEU A 891 -14.76 -31.53 12.79
C LEU A 891 -13.49 -31.08 13.48
N ARG A 892 -13.09 -29.83 13.34
CA ARG A 892 -11.84 -29.28 13.85
C ARG A 892 -11.75 -29.35 15.39
N ASN A 893 -12.89 -29.35 16.09
CA ASN A 893 -13.02 -29.40 17.55
C ASN A 893 -13.72 -30.65 18.10
N ALA A 894 -13.67 -31.77 17.36
CA ALA A 894 -14.18 -33.03 17.95
C ALA A 894 -13.25 -33.40 19.12
N PRO A 895 -13.78 -33.63 20.35
CA PRO A 895 -12.99 -34.18 21.43
C PRO A 895 -12.35 -35.49 20.99
N PRO A 896 -11.13 -35.84 21.44
CA PRO A 896 -10.48 -37.07 21.02
C PRO A 896 -11.44 -38.24 21.34
N SER A 897 -11.80 -38.99 20.32
CA SER A 897 -12.57 -40.20 20.46
C SER A 897 -11.77 -41.11 21.39
N GLN A 898 -12.29 -41.33 22.62
CA GLN A 898 -11.79 -42.40 23.47
C GLN A 898 -11.86 -43.68 22.66
N GLY A 899 -10.72 -44.23 22.32
CA GLY A 899 -10.59 -45.49 21.64
C GLY A 899 -11.38 -46.53 22.42
N ARG A 900 -12.43 -47.01 21.80
CA ARG A 900 -13.16 -48.19 22.23
C ARG A 900 -12.18 -49.35 22.11
N GLY A 901 -11.55 -49.66 23.25
CA GLY A 901 -10.79 -50.90 23.41
C GLY A 901 -11.74 -52.06 23.21
N GLY A 902 -11.46 -52.89 22.20
CA GLY A 902 -12.15 -54.14 21.96
C GLY A 902 -11.97 -55.07 23.15
N GLY A 903 -13.10 -55.39 23.82
CA GLY A 903 -13.17 -56.50 24.77
C GLY A 903 -14.18 -57.49 24.21
N GLN A 904 -13.61 -58.60 23.80
CA GLN A 904 -14.31 -59.84 23.45
C GLN A 904 -14.94 -60.49 24.67
N GLY A 905 -16.16 -61.01 24.50
CA GLY A 905 -16.51 -62.19 25.28
C GLY A 905 -17.90 -62.27 25.88
N GLY A 906 -18.79 -63.06 25.26
CA GLY A 906 -19.55 -64.08 25.89
C GLY A 906 -21.00 -63.78 26.27
N PRO A 907 -21.89 -64.78 26.04
CA PRO A 907 -23.36 -64.57 26.00
C PRO A 907 -24.07 -65.05 27.26
N GLY A 908 -25.23 -64.46 27.53
CA GLY A 908 -26.11 -65.05 28.52
C GLY A 908 -27.32 -64.24 29.02
N GLY A 909 -28.51 -64.60 28.50
CA GLY A 909 -29.65 -64.79 29.40
C GLY A 909 -30.59 -63.65 29.67
N GLY A 910 -31.64 -63.54 28.94
CA GLY A 910 -33.00 -63.84 29.42
C GLY A 910 -33.82 -62.82 30.24
N GLY A 911 -34.83 -62.29 29.57
CA GLY A 911 -36.15 -62.25 30.12
C GLY A 911 -36.73 -60.94 30.67
N PRO A 912 -38.02 -60.81 30.56
CA PRO A 912 -38.71 -59.57 30.25
C PRO A 912 -39.63 -59.03 31.35
N GLY A 913 -40.16 -57.85 31.19
CA GLY A 913 -41.25 -57.27 31.96
C GLY A 913 -41.05 -55.80 32.19
N GLY A 914 -41.82 -54.88 31.68
CA GLY A 914 -43.23 -54.79 31.74
C GLY A 914 -43.61 -53.57 32.59
N GLY A 915 -44.37 -52.62 32.13
CA GLY A 915 -45.15 -51.73 32.87
C GLY A 915 -45.06 -50.23 32.74
N ARG A 916 -45.80 -49.69 31.89
CA ARG A 916 -46.87 -48.67 31.95
C ARG A 916 -46.84 -47.58 33.04
N GLY A 917 -47.13 -46.36 32.57
CA GLY A 917 -47.90 -45.28 33.20
C GLY A 917 -47.05 -44.07 33.57
N GLY A 918 -47.29 -42.88 33.09
CA GLY A 918 -48.51 -42.18 32.97
C GLY A 918 -48.35 -40.83 33.65
N GLY A 919 -48.54 -39.76 32.92
CA GLY A 919 -49.16 -38.59 33.51
C GLY A 919 -48.30 -37.38 33.90
N GLY A 920 -48.32 -36.35 33.05
CA GLY A 920 -48.86 -35.06 33.44
C GLY A 920 -47.96 -33.99 34.04
N GLY A 921 -47.89 -32.86 33.35
CA GLY A 921 -47.95 -31.59 34.02
C GLY A 921 -46.74 -30.66 33.96
N GLY A 922 -46.74 -29.75 33.05
CA GLY A 922 -46.59 -28.34 33.23
C GLY A 922 -45.37 -27.77 33.99
N GLY A 923 -44.64 -26.93 33.34
CA GLY A 923 -43.82 -25.96 34.06
C GLY A 923 -42.75 -25.30 33.18
N ARG A 924 -42.95 -24.07 32.91
CA ARG A 924 -42.06 -23.07 32.32
C ARG A 924 -40.65 -23.07 32.93
N GLY A 925 -39.63 -22.77 32.08
CA GLY A 925 -38.35 -22.29 32.60
C GLY A 925 -37.24 -22.38 31.56
N GLY A 926 -36.77 -21.23 31.13
CA GLY A 926 -35.71 -20.85 30.27
C GLY A 926 -34.52 -21.78 30.10
N GLY A 927 -34.27 -22.13 28.88
CA GLY A 927 -33.05 -22.82 28.49
C GLY A 927 -32.08 -21.89 27.76
N GLY A 928 -30.96 -21.65 28.40
CA GLY A 928 -29.82 -21.02 27.74
C GLY A 928 -29.21 -21.97 26.73
N GLY A 929 -29.32 -21.64 25.47
CA GLY A 929 -28.58 -22.33 24.41
C GLY A 929 -27.17 -21.81 24.35
N GLY A 930 -26.21 -22.64 24.76
CA GLY A 930 -24.78 -22.40 24.55
C GLY A 930 -24.46 -22.48 23.06
N GLY A 931 -24.24 -21.35 22.43
CA GLY A 931 -23.62 -21.28 21.10
C GLY A 931 -22.12 -21.45 21.26
N GLY A 932 -21.59 -22.58 20.77
CA GLY A 932 -20.15 -22.79 20.70
C GLY A 932 -19.48 -21.78 19.72
N PRO A 933 -18.25 -21.40 20.02
CA PRO A 933 -17.51 -20.48 19.16
C PRO A 933 -17.14 -21.15 17.85
N PHE A 934 -17.44 -20.48 16.76
CA PHE A 934 -17.00 -20.90 15.44
C PHE A 934 -15.54 -20.51 15.24
N ALA A 935 -14.65 -21.52 15.14
CA ALA A 935 -13.27 -21.35 14.70
C ALA A 935 -13.24 -21.04 13.20
N PHE A 936 -12.68 -19.88 12.83
CA PHE A 936 -12.42 -19.53 11.46
C PHE A 936 -10.94 -19.73 11.15
N GLY A 937 -10.62 -20.73 10.34
CA GLY A 937 -9.31 -20.90 9.71
C GLY A 937 -9.23 -20.05 8.46
N GLY A 938 -8.12 -19.33 8.33
CA GLY A 938 -7.87 -18.43 7.20
C GLY A 938 -7.80 -19.16 5.84
N GLY A 939 -8.36 -18.53 4.86
CA GLY A 939 -8.30 -18.90 3.46
C GLY A 939 -9.67 -18.79 2.80
N GLY A 940 -9.78 -17.99 1.73
CA GLY A 940 -10.96 -17.64 0.96
C GLY A 940 -12.11 -18.61 0.99
N GLY A 941 -13.15 -18.23 1.71
CA GLY A 941 -14.37 -19.00 1.85
C GLY A 941 -14.65 -19.38 3.31
N GLY A 942 -15.85 -19.06 3.79
CA GLY A 942 -16.27 -19.30 5.18
C GLY A 942 -15.96 -20.71 5.65
N SER A 943 -15.29 -20.85 6.80
CA SER A 943 -14.95 -22.14 7.40
C SER A 943 -16.21 -22.97 7.65
N THR A 944 -16.20 -24.21 7.20
CA THR A 944 -17.31 -25.16 7.42
C THR A 944 -17.23 -25.85 8.78
N GLY A 945 -16.23 -25.54 9.62
CA GLY A 945 -15.90 -26.26 10.86
C GLY A 945 -15.25 -27.62 10.62
N LYS A 946 -15.03 -28.02 9.37
CA LYS A 946 -14.30 -29.22 8.98
C LYS A 946 -12.80 -28.95 8.90
N ARG A 947 -12.00 -30.05 9.02
CA ARG A 947 -10.55 -29.94 8.95
C ARG A 947 -10.05 -29.44 7.57
N TYR A 948 -10.67 -29.90 6.52
CA TYR A 948 -10.29 -29.54 5.15
C TYR A 948 -11.40 -28.71 4.53
N ASN A 949 -11.04 -27.60 3.90
CA ASN A 949 -11.97 -26.73 3.20
C ASN A 949 -11.45 -26.47 1.79
N LEU A 950 -12.29 -26.74 0.78
CA LEU A 950 -12.07 -26.37 -0.60
C LEU A 950 -13.06 -25.28 -0.97
N ALA A 951 -12.60 -24.09 -1.28
CA ALA A 951 -13.43 -23.02 -1.79
C ALA A 951 -13.21 -22.85 -3.29
N ILE A 952 -14.30 -22.75 -4.03
CA ILE A 952 -14.30 -22.44 -5.47
C ILE A 952 -15.06 -21.14 -5.64
N GLY A 953 -14.47 -20.21 -6.37
CA GLY A 953 -15.00 -18.86 -6.54
C GLY A 953 -14.93 -18.37 -7.97
N LEU A 954 -15.77 -17.38 -8.24
CA LEU A 954 -15.80 -16.58 -9.45
C LEU A 954 -15.67 -15.11 -9.03
N SER A 955 -14.68 -14.39 -9.56
CA SER A 955 -14.55 -12.96 -9.42
C SER A 955 -14.85 -12.28 -10.74
N VAL A 956 -15.69 -11.26 -10.70
CA VAL A 956 -16.03 -10.42 -11.86
C VAL A 956 -15.64 -9.00 -11.53
N ASN A 957 -14.63 -8.49 -12.20
CA ASN A 957 -14.22 -7.10 -12.10
C ASN A 957 -15.00 -6.29 -13.13
N ASN A 958 -15.49 -5.12 -12.74
CA ASN A 958 -16.33 -4.25 -13.54
C ASN A 958 -17.58 -4.98 -14.11
N LEU A 959 -18.45 -5.41 -13.20
CA LEU A 959 -19.65 -6.20 -13.50
C LEU A 959 -20.52 -5.58 -14.60
N PHE A 960 -20.65 -4.25 -14.59
CA PHE A 960 -21.47 -3.52 -15.55
C PHE A 960 -20.79 -3.25 -16.89
N ASN A 961 -19.51 -3.60 -17.02
CA ASN A 961 -18.70 -3.36 -18.22
C ASN A 961 -18.65 -1.87 -18.61
N ASN A 962 -18.53 -0.99 -17.61
CA ASN A 962 -18.38 0.44 -17.84
C ASN A 962 -17.04 0.75 -18.52
N THR A 963 -17.06 1.68 -19.47
CA THR A 963 -15.83 2.20 -20.08
C THR A 963 -15.33 3.36 -19.23
N ASP A 964 -14.50 3.04 -18.25
CA ASP A 964 -13.85 4.06 -17.42
C ASP A 964 -12.63 4.56 -18.19
N LEU A 965 -12.72 5.79 -18.71
CA LEU A 965 -11.67 6.39 -19.55
C LEU A 965 -10.63 7.10 -18.68
N ALA A 966 -9.36 6.99 -19.06
CA ALA A 966 -8.29 7.77 -18.46
C ALA A 966 -8.41 9.27 -18.81
N THR A 967 -7.65 10.10 -18.12
CA THR A 967 -7.62 11.56 -18.31
C THR A 967 -7.32 11.90 -19.78
N PRO A 968 -8.11 12.80 -20.41
CA PRO A 968 -7.88 13.22 -21.78
C PRO A 968 -6.56 13.97 -21.99
N SER A 969 -6.05 13.98 -23.22
CA SER A 969 -4.90 14.80 -23.59
C SER A 969 -5.23 16.28 -23.46
N GLY A 970 -4.48 17.02 -22.62
CA GLY A 970 -4.58 18.47 -22.46
C GLY A 970 -3.63 19.26 -23.35
N THR A 971 -2.82 18.61 -24.19
CA THR A 971 -1.84 19.27 -25.04
C THR A 971 -2.49 19.85 -26.30
N LEU A 972 -2.48 21.17 -26.46
CA LEU A 972 -3.19 21.87 -27.53
C LEU A 972 -2.68 21.47 -28.93
N THR A 973 -1.41 21.17 -29.10
CA THR A 973 -0.81 20.73 -30.33
C THR A 973 -1.07 19.25 -30.67
N SER A 974 -1.66 18.50 -29.72
CA SER A 974 -1.96 17.09 -29.91
C SER A 974 -3.12 16.85 -30.88
N PRO A 975 -3.04 15.88 -31.79
CA PRO A 975 -4.19 15.42 -32.59
C PRO A 975 -5.27 14.77 -31.70
N ASN A 976 -4.92 14.41 -30.48
CA ASN A 976 -5.81 13.81 -29.47
C ASN A 976 -6.28 14.83 -28.41
N PHE A 977 -6.17 16.12 -28.66
CA PHE A 977 -6.59 17.17 -27.71
C PHE A 977 -8.04 16.95 -27.25
N GLY A 978 -8.25 16.92 -25.94
CA GLY A 978 -9.55 16.67 -25.33
C GLY A 978 -10.09 15.24 -25.43
N LYS A 979 -9.30 14.28 -25.93
CA LYS A 979 -9.68 12.88 -26.08
C LYS A 979 -8.84 11.98 -25.16
N SER A 980 -9.49 10.97 -24.58
CA SER A 980 -8.81 9.88 -23.88
C SER A 980 -8.35 8.83 -24.90
N THR A 981 -7.10 8.41 -24.82
CA THR A 981 -6.47 7.42 -25.71
C THR A 981 -6.37 6.04 -25.07
N GLN A 982 -6.66 5.92 -23.77
CA GLN A 982 -6.61 4.68 -23.01
C GLN A 982 -7.75 4.63 -21.98
N VAL A 983 -8.02 3.44 -21.44
CA VAL A 983 -8.89 3.24 -20.29
C VAL A 983 -8.14 3.51 -18.99
N GLU A 984 -8.86 3.78 -17.90
CA GLU A 984 -8.26 3.93 -16.57
C GLU A 984 -7.75 2.57 -16.07
N GLY A 985 -6.66 2.59 -15.30
CA GLY A 985 -6.14 1.38 -14.68
C GLY A 985 -6.97 0.84 -13.51
N GLY A 986 -6.58 -0.28 -12.95
CA GLY A 986 -7.24 -0.84 -11.78
C GLY A 986 -7.31 0.10 -10.57
N PRO A 987 -8.38 0.05 -9.77
CA PRO A 987 -9.37 -1.01 -9.68
C PRO A 987 -10.53 -0.88 -10.68
N TYR A 988 -10.50 0.08 -11.60
CA TYR A 988 -11.59 0.36 -12.54
C TYR A 988 -11.59 -0.57 -13.75
N THR A 989 -10.47 -0.66 -14.45
CA THR A 989 -10.30 -1.46 -15.68
C THR A 989 -8.88 -2.06 -15.73
N SER A 990 -8.56 -2.78 -16.79
CA SER A 990 -7.21 -3.19 -17.17
C SER A 990 -6.95 -2.79 -18.61
N ASP A 991 -5.68 -2.78 -19.03
CA ASP A 991 -5.30 -2.35 -20.38
C ASP A 991 -5.94 -3.21 -21.48
N SER A 992 -6.05 -4.52 -21.25
CA SER A 992 -6.60 -5.47 -22.23
C SER A 992 -8.11 -5.68 -22.16
N ALA A 993 -8.76 -5.34 -21.02
CA ALA A 993 -10.18 -5.62 -20.83
C ALA A 993 -10.86 -4.65 -19.87
N ILE A 994 -12.09 -4.26 -20.20
CA ILE A 994 -12.95 -3.47 -19.32
C ILE A 994 -13.52 -4.35 -18.22
N ARG A 995 -14.15 -5.47 -18.58
CA ARG A 995 -14.64 -6.47 -17.61
C ARG A 995 -13.76 -7.70 -17.66
N ARG A 996 -13.31 -8.16 -16.48
CA ARG A 996 -12.52 -9.38 -16.32
C ARG A 996 -13.24 -10.38 -15.45
N ILE A 997 -13.16 -11.64 -15.81
CA ILE A 997 -13.76 -12.75 -15.05
C ILE A 997 -12.67 -13.77 -14.73
N GLN A 998 -12.45 -13.99 -13.43
CA GLN A 998 -11.44 -14.91 -12.89
C GLN A 998 -12.12 -16.08 -12.19
N VAL A 999 -11.55 -17.26 -12.37
CA VAL A 999 -11.90 -18.45 -11.59
C VAL A 999 -10.84 -18.65 -10.52
N GLN A 1000 -11.27 -18.92 -9.30
CA GLN A 1000 -10.37 -19.15 -8.18
C GLN A 1000 -10.69 -20.47 -7.48
N ALA A 1001 -9.65 -21.11 -6.95
CA ALA A 1001 -9.76 -22.25 -6.08
C ALA A 1001 -8.81 -22.08 -4.90
N SER A 1002 -9.28 -22.34 -3.68
CA SER A 1002 -8.42 -22.34 -2.49
C SER A 1002 -8.67 -23.59 -1.66
N PHE A 1003 -7.59 -24.20 -1.19
CA PHE A 1003 -7.61 -25.36 -0.31
C PHE A 1003 -6.91 -25.05 0.98
N ASN A 1004 -7.60 -25.29 2.11
CA ASN A 1004 -7.09 -25.02 3.45
C ASN A 1004 -7.23 -26.27 4.34
N PHE A 1005 -6.20 -26.52 5.19
CA PHE A 1005 -6.20 -27.66 6.11
C PHE A 1005 -5.57 -27.35 7.47
#